data_79175a4a928cf14bdb74bc09af29e8cd
#
_entry.id   79175a4a928cf14bdb74bc09af29e8cd
#
_cell.length_a   1.000
_cell.length_b   1.000
_cell.length_c   1.000
_cell.angle_alpha   90.00
_cell.angle_beta   90.00
_cell.angle_gamma   90.00
#
_symmetry.space_group_name_H-M   'P 1'
#
loop_
_entity.id
_entity.type
_entity.pdbx_description
1 polymer ?
#
loop_
_entity_poly.entity_id
_entity_poly.type
_entity_poly.pdbx_seq_one_letter_code
_entity_poly.pdbx_strand_id
1 'polypeptide(L)'
;MSVGPATSRHADEEARAEVDVLNSRLEKTTQLTKKIQACMGRLESTGKSVREVAGPLSGETKKLQVLGNNIDSVLAAIERLRQPADSKNDEEQIIRAGPDKAGLSNYLASIKRLSKSLVDMQASNLRANQQTMAELVRLIKSGNSQLEGHFDRLLRGETPRSIEPLHYITKDMPFPVLSQDKVTRLGLVNSYITSNHRQNAGAATTPQDSAIAKIYAEIRGPYLSSTLANLAAASVNTTKKKNPDAIYRAGTNGIGTYAQAMEGMFLAEYDNICSIFTREDWGPLFQATCQSAMAELARTLRELNNHIKGHLDTDCYLAYEITEIMSGLSSNLETRTGELKSSLAAALRPVRETAKLSLGELLDETKRKIAAMQTLPQDGAPIPIVSATMQRLQTMVEFLRPISSIMFSLGDGGWRTNAAADGRSIDAIPSLASFDIGADGKEIFSHYCSDTVDMLMAGLDSKAKIVLKGGRAVIGVFLANSVVIIERMIRDSDLAPLLEGRMSMLDQWRKKATGMYTMDCKEVSTHLFDVIHTSKARPQSGQADSASILKGLSSRDKDNIKGKFQAFNASFDEMVSRHKTYNMEREVRQMFARDIQQMLEPLYNRFWDRYHEVDKGKGKHVKYDKSAIAAVFMTLY
;
A
#
# COMPACT_ATOMS: atom_id res chain seq x y z
N MET A 1 54.86 -122.80 69.17
CA MET A 1 53.71 -123.34 68.50
C MET A 1 53.50 -122.60 67.21
N SER A 2 53.99 -123.01 66.21
CA SER A 2 53.54 -123.75 65.08
C SER A 2 52.25 -123.21 64.50
N VAL A 3 52.31 -122.61 63.38
CA VAL A 3 51.43 -122.78 62.22
C VAL A 3 52.16 -122.22 60.97
N GLY A 4 52.27 -122.77 60.07
CA GLY A 4 52.70 -123.29 58.84
C GLY A 4 52.34 -122.43 57.62
N PRO A 5 53.10 -122.47 56.57
CA PRO A 5 53.01 -121.67 55.36
C PRO A 5 52.06 -122.30 54.30
N ALA A 6 50.85 -121.79 54.18
CA ALA A 6 49.92 -122.31 53.15
C ALA A 6 49.23 -121.20 52.27
N THR A 7 49.61 -119.91 52.39
CA THR A 7 48.96 -118.85 51.64
C THR A 7 49.80 -118.24 50.48
N SER A 8 51.02 -118.67 50.30
CA SER A 8 51.89 -118.11 49.25
C SER A 8 51.63 -118.68 47.83
N ARG A 9 51.11 -119.92 47.71
CA ARG A 9 50.92 -120.50 46.36
C ARG A 9 49.66 -120.01 45.62
N HIS A 10 48.58 -119.63 46.34
CA HIS A 10 47.32 -119.15 45.72
C HIS A 10 47.48 -117.71 45.21
N ALA A 11 48.23 -116.88 45.89
CA ALA A 11 48.50 -115.50 45.44
C ALA A 11 49.39 -115.41 44.17
N ASP A 12 50.34 -116.34 44.02
CA ASP A 12 51.15 -116.42 42.81
C ASP A 12 50.44 -117.00 41.59
N GLU A 13 49.47 -117.88 41.77
CA GLU A 13 48.57 -118.36 40.69
C GLU A 13 47.55 -117.30 40.27
N GLU A 14 46.99 -116.58 41.20
CA GLU A 14 46.06 -115.49 40.93
C GLU A 14 46.77 -114.31 40.19
N ALA A 15 47.99 -113.93 40.63
CA ALA A 15 48.78 -112.92 39.98
C ALA A 15 49.23 -113.35 38.55
N ARG A 16 49.50 -114.68 38.34
CA ARG A 16 49.77 -115.19 36.99
C ARG A 16 48.55 -115.17 36.10
N ALA A 17 47.38 -115.48 36.63
CA ALA A 17 46.11 -115.38 35.86
C ALA A 17 45.75 -113.97 35.51
N GLU A 18 46.01 -112.98 36.41
CA GLU A 18 45.81 -111.56 36.10
C GLU A 18 46.81 -111.04 35.02
N VAL A 19 48.09 -111.47 35.11
CA VAL A 19 49.09 -111.13 34.09
C VAL A 19 48.71 -111.73 32.74
N ASP A 20 48.24 -113.01 32.69
CA ASP A 20 47.77 -113.59 31.43
C ASP A 20 46.53 -112.90 30.86
N VAL A 21 45.62 -112.48 31.72
CA VAL A 21 44.46 -111.67 31.28
C VAL A 21 44.90 -110.31 30.78
N LEU A 22 45.83 -109.63 31.49
CA LEU A 22 46.42 -108.37 31.05
C LEU A 22 47.18 -108.53 29.74
N ASN A 23 48.02 -109.58 29.59
CA ASN A 23 48.67 -109.85 28.32
C ASN A 23 47.69 -110.14 27.18
N SER A 24 46.65 -110.92 27.43
CA SER A 24 45.57 -111.11 26.44
C SER A 24 44.83 -109.83 26.07
N ARG A 25 44.60 -108.93 27.03
CA ARG A 25 44.03 -107.62 26.79
C ARG A 25 44.99 -106.72 26.02
N LEU A 26 46.31 -106.79 26.39
CA LEU A 26 47.32 -106.02 25.70
C LEU A 26 47.48 -106.49 24.23
N GLU A 27 47.48 -107.86 24.01
CA GLU A 27 47.48 -108.40 22.65
C GLU A 27 46.21 -107.93 21.85
N LYS A 28 45.05 -108.04 22.46
CA LYS A 28 43.81 -107.53 21.82
C LYS A 28 43.88 -106.06 21.53
N THR A 29 44.39 -105.27 22.50
CA THR A 29 44.54 -103.81 22.29
C THR A 29 45.58 -103.54 21.19
N THR A 30 46.68 -104.28 21.17
CA THR A 30 47.67 -104.15 20.09
C THR A 30 47.10 -104.57 18.74
N GLN A 31 46.34 -105.63 18.66
CA GLN A 31 45.60 -106.04 17.45
C GLN A 31 44.56 -105.00 17.01
N LEU A 32 43.81 -104.42 17.96
CA LEU A 32 42.87 -103.33 17.67
C LEU A 32 43.61 -102.09 17.20
N THR A 33 44.68 -101.74 17.86
CA THR A 33 45.51 -100.59 17.43
C THR A 33 46.07 -100.77 16.02
N LYS A 34 46.61 -102.01 15.70
CA LYS A 34 47.04 -102.36 14.34
C LYS A 34 45.89 -102.27 13.33
N LYS A 35 44.68 -102.74 13.70
CA LYS A 35 43.50 -102.65 12.84
C LYS A 35 43.06 -101.18 12.65
N ILE A 36 43.09 -100.36 13.72
CA ILE A 36 42.77 -98.93 13.65
C ILE A 36 43.82 -98.24 12.75
N GLN A 37 45.14 -98.54 12.96
CA GLN A 37 46.17 -97.95 12.08
C GLN A 37 46.03 -98.38 10.62
N ALA A 38 45.69 -99.64 10.36
CA ALA A 38 45.42 -100.11 9.00
C ALA A 38 44.14 -99.45 8.40
N CYS A 39 43.08 -99.23 9.19
CA CYS A 39 41.90 -98.52 8.78
C CYS A 39 42.18 -97.02 8.53
N MET A 40 42.98 -96.38 9.42
CA MET A 40 43.39 -95.00 9.23
C MET A 40 44.31 -94.89 7.96
N GLY A 41 45.26 -95.82 7.76
CA GLY A 41 46.05 -95.84 6.54
C GLY A 41 45.21 -95.99 5.25
N ARG A 42 44.18 -96.87 5.30
CA ARG A 42 43.21 -96.97 4.17
C ARG A 42 42.39 -95.73 3.99
N LEU A 43 41.90 -95.11 5.07
CA LEU A 43 41.16 -93.87 5.06
C LEU A 43 42.04 -92.75 4.47
N GLU A 44 43.31 -92.69 4.90
CA GLU A 44 44.25 -91.70 4.41
C GLU A 44 44.57 -91.90 2.93
N SER A 45 44.84 -93.15 2.50
CA SER A 45 45.05 -93.47 1.09
C SER A 45 43.78 -93.20 0.23
N THR A 46 42.61 -93.62 0.73
CA THR A 46 41.32 -93.35 0.04
C THR A 46 41.06 -91.87 -0.01
N GLY A 47 41.33 -91.14 1.10
CA GLY A 47 41.20 -89.67 1.13
C GLY A 47 42.18 -88.97 0.16
N LYS A 48 43.40 -89.51 0.00
CA LYS A 48 44.36 -89.04 -1.02
C LYS A 48 43.84 -89.31 -2.45
N SER A 49 43.39 -90.51 -2.73
CA SER A 49 42.85 -90.90 -4.03
C SER A 49 41.58 -90.11 -4.37
N VAL A 50 40.65 -89.91 -3.40
CA VAL A 50 39.49 -89.07 -3.58
C VAL A 50 39.89 -87.61 -3.84
N ARG A 51 40.92 -87.13 -3.13
CA ARG A 51 41.39 -85.76 -3.34
C ARG A 51 42.10 -85.59 -4.70
N GLU A 52 42.85 -86.61 -5.14
CA GLU A 52 43.55 -86.64 -6.43
C GLU A 52 42.54 -86.70 -7.61
N VAL A 53 41.41 -87.37 -7.47
CA VAL A 53 40.39 -87.51 -8.50
C VAL A 53 39.36 -86.40 -8.41
N ALA A 54 38.94 -86.08 -7.19
CA ALA A 54 37.92 -85.02 -6.99
C ALA A 54 38.46 -83.58 -7.14
N GLY A 55 39.79 -83.37 -6.84
CA GLY A 55 40.44 -82.09 -6.99
C GLY A 55 40.36 -81.50 -8.41
N PRO A 56 40.84 -82.22 -9.41
CA PRO A 56 40.71 -81.78 -10.80
C PRO A 56 39.27 -81.66 -11.24
N LEU A 57 38.40 -82.60 -10.83
CA LEU A 57 36.96 -82.55 -11.19
C LEU A 57 36.24 -81.31 -10.57
N SER A 58 36.52 -81.02 -9.30
CA SER A 58 36.03 -79.79 -8.63
C SER A 58 36.63 -78.54 -9.28
N GLY A 59 37.91 -78.57 -9.67
CA GLY A 59 38.53 -77.48 -10.42
C GLY A 59 37.89 -77.25 -11.79
N GLU A 60 37.62 -78.29 -12.54
CA GLU A 60 36.94 -78.18 -13.84
C GLU A 60 35.45 -77.76 -13.68
N THR A 61 34.76 -78.32 -12.67
CA THR A 61 33.36 -77.88 -12.36
C THR A 61 33.31 -76.38 -11.99
N LYS A 62 34.28 -75.95 -11.18
CA LYS A 62 34.40 -74.53 -10.83
C LYS A 62 34.68 -73.61 -12.04
N LYS A 63 35.56 -74.06 -12.93
CA LYS A 63 35.87 -73.38 -14.20
C LYS A 63 34.62 -73.30 -15.09
N LEU A 64 33.90 -74.41 -15.24
CA LEU A 64 32.67 -74.47 -16.03
C LEU A 64 31.57 -73.57 -15.41
N GLN A 65 31.47 -73.51 -14.07
CA GLN A 65 30.56 -72.65 -13.39
C GLN A 65 30.90 -71.16 -13.57
N VAL A 66 32.21 -70.81 -13.45
CA VAL A 66 32.64 -69.41 -13.77
C VAL A 66 32.42 -69.08 -15.23
N LEU A 67 32.69 -70.04 -16.15
CA LEU A 67 32.43 -69.84 -17.57
C LEU A 67 30.94 -69.66 -17.83
N GLY A 68 30.05 -70.48 -17.22
CA GLY A 68 28.61 -70.32 -17.28
C GLY A 68 28.12 -68.93 -16.79
N ASN A 69 28.60 -68.53 -15.59
CA ASN A 69 28.27 -67.22 -15.05
C ASN A 69 28.81 -66.08 -15.95
N ASN A 70 29.97 -66.24 -16.56
CA ASN A 70 30.47 -65.23 -17.50
C ASN A 70 29.64 -65.20 -18.80
N ILE A 71 29.23 -66.38 -19.32
CA ILE A 71 28.33 -66.46 -20.48
C ILE A 71 26.98 -65.81 -20.18
N ASP A 72 26.39 -66.15 -19.02
CA ASP A 72 25.13 -65.52 -18.58
C ASP A 72 25.28 -64.02 -18.40
N SER A 73 26.39 -63.54 -17.83
CA SER A 73 26.70 -62.14 -17.73
C SER A 73 26.86 -61.42 -19.08
N VAL A 74 27.51 -62.08 -20.03
CA VAL A 74 27.65 -61.57 -21.42
C VAL A 74 26.33 -61.59 -22.13
N LEU A 75 25.54 -62.66 -22.01
CA LEU A 75 24.20 -62.72 -22.58
C LEU A 75 23.29 -61.64 -21.99
N ALA A 76 23.29 -61.43 -20.67
CA ALA A 76 22.56 -60.37 -20.01
C ALA A 76 23.04 -59.00 -20.48
N ALA A 77 24.33 -58.79 -20.72
CA ALA A 77 24.89 -57.58 -21.27
C ALA A 77 24.46 -57.34 -22.73
N ILE A 78 24.49 -58.35 -23.53
CA ILE A 78 23.99 -58.29 -24.93
C ILE A 78 22.50 -57.98 -24.96
N GLU A 79 21.70 -58.64 -24.14
CA GLU A 79 20.25 -58.37 -24.01
C GLU A 79 19.97 -56.93 -23.62
N ARG A 80 20.68 -56.40 -22.61
CA ARG A 80 20.60 -54.98 -22.22
C ARG A 80 20.98 -54.02 -23.35
N LEU A 81 21.92 -54.38 -24.20
CA LEU A 81 22.33 -53.60 -25.37
C LEU A 81 21.34 -53.68 -26.53
N ARG A 82 20.63 -54.78 -26.66
CA ARG A 82 19.67 -55.04 -27.75
C ARG A 82 18.28 -54.49 -27.42
N GLN A 83 17.83 -54.56 -26.17
CA GLN A 83 16.53 -54.12 -25.73
C GLN A 83 16.19 -52.67 -26.15
N PRO A 84 17.08 -51.66 -26.03
CA PRO A 84 16.82 -50.32 -26.49
C PRO A 84 16.61 -50.16 -28.01
N ALA A 85 17.24 -51.02 -28.80
CA ALA A 85 17.13 -50.99 -30.26
C ALA A 85 15.84 -51.65 -30.74
N ASP A 86 15.38 -52.70 -30.08
CA ASP A 86 14.16 -53.41 -30.40
C ASP A 86 12.89 -52.62 -30.01
N SER A 87 12.92 -51.97 -28.82
CA SER A 87 11.82 -51.11 -28.36
C SER A 87 11.72 -49.76 -29.11
N LYS A 88 12.78 -49.32 -29.80
CA LYS A 88 12.85 -48.06 -30.52
C LYS A 88 11.73 -47.93 -31.56
N ASN A 89 11.45 -48.95 -32.35
CA ASN A 89 10.49 -48.90 -33.44
C ASN A 89 9.06 -48.70 -32.94
N ASP A 90 8.67 -49.33 -31.85
CA ASP A 90 7.36 -49.17 -31.23
C ASP A 90 7.18 -47.78 -30.63
N GLU A 91 8.21 -47.30 -29.93
CA GLU A 91 8.20 -45.96 -29.36
C GLU A 91 8.25 -44.85 -30.42
N GLU A 92 8.97 -45.09 -31.55
CA GLU A 92 8.96 -44.15 -32.69
C GLU A 92 7.57 -44.00 -33.32
N GLN A 93 6.83 -45.08 -33.41
CA GLN A 93 5.43 -45.01 -33.89
C GLN A 93 4.54 -44.18 -32.99
N ILE A 94 4.68 -44.32 -31.66
CA ILE A 94 3.96 -43.53 -30.67
C ILE A 94 4.32 -42.04 -30.80
N ILE A 95 5.62 -41.73 -30.92
CA ILE A 95 6.06 -40.33 -31.09
C ILE A 95 5.54 -39.74 -32.40
N ARG A 96 5.57 -40.52 -33.51
CA ARG A 96 5.03 -40.05 -34.80
C ARG A 96 3.52 -39.84 -34.78
N ALA A 97 2.77 -40.66 -34.03
CA ALA A 97 1.32 -40.51 -33.87
C ALA A 97 0.93 -39.22 -33.12
N GLY A 98 1.81 -38.73 -32.25
CA GLY A 98 1.61 -37.54 -31.45
C GLY A 98 0.74 -37.74 -30.20
N PRO A 99 0.79 -36.78 -29.23
CA PRO A 99 0.12 -36.91 -27.92
C PRO A 99 -1.41 -37.00 -28.02
N ASP A 100 -2.01 -36.42 -29.05
CA ASP A 100 -3.47 -36.41 -29.24
C ASP A 100 -4.02 -37.79 -29.64
N LYS A 101 -3.29 -38.53 -30.48
CA LYS A 101 -3.72 -39.84 -30.98
C LYS A 101 -3.26 -40.98 -30.07
N ALA A 102 -2.05 -40.90 -29.57
CA ALA A 102 -1.47 -41.94 -28.71
C ALA A 102 -1.99 -41.91 -27.27
N GLY A 103 -2.62 -40.82 -26.87
CA GLY A 103 -3.01 -40.52 -25.48
C GLY A 103 -1.81 -39.98 -24.68
N LEU A 104 -2.04 -38.85 -23.95
CA LEU A 104 -0.97 -38.12 -23.27
C LEU A 104 -0.14 -38.98 -22.31
N SER A 105 -0.79 -39.82 -21.49
CA SER A 105 -0.09 -40.68 -20.53
C SER A 105 0.83 -41.70 -21.19
N ASN A 106 0.34 -42.35 -22.27
CA ASN A 106 1.12 -43.31 -23.02
C ASN A 106 2.28 -42.64 -23.76
N TYR A 107 2.03 -41.45 -24.31
CA TYR A 107 3.04 -40.64 -24.98
C TYR A 107 4.17 -40.22 -24.04
N LEU A 108 3.84 -39.72 -22.84
CA LEU A 108 4.82 -39.35 -21.82
C LEU A 108 5.63 -40.56 -21.35
N ALA A 109 4.97 -41.74 -21.17
CA ALA A 109 5.65 -42.98 -20.82
C ALA A 109 6.65 -43.41 -21.90
N SER A 110 6.28 -43.26 -23.16
CA SER A 110 7.11 -43.54 -24.34
C SER A 110 8.39 -42.68 -24.33
N ILE A 111 8.25 -41.36 -24.24
CA ILE A 111 9.42 -40.47 -24.22
C ILE A 111 10.30 -40.74 -22.97
N LYS A 112 9.69 -41.04 -21.82
CA LYS A 112 10.46 -41.40 -20.59
C LYS A 112 11.28 -42.68 -20.77
N ARG A 113 10.73 -43.71 -21.47
CA ARG A 113 11.47 -44.90 -21.78
C ARG A 113 12.62 -44.61 -22.74
N LEU A 114 12.40 -43.82 -23.80
CA LEU A 114 13.44 -43.37 -24.71
C LEU A 114 14.56 -42.58 -24.00
N SER A 115 14.18 -41.68 -23.09
CA SER A 115 15.15 -40.91 -22.29
C SER A 115 16.00 -41.82 -21.40
N LYS A 116 15.36 -42.80 -20.74
CA LYS A 116 16.09 -43.81 -19.93
C LYS A 116 17.04 -44.64 -20.81
N SER A 117 16.58 -45.13 -21.97
CA SER A 117 17.41 -45.86 -22.90
C SER A 117 18.61 -45.04 -23.39
N LEU A 118 18.44 -43.74 -23.60
CA LEU A 118 19.53 -42.85 -23.98
C LEU A 118 20.58 -42.75 -22.84
N VAL A 119 20.14 -42.58 -21.58
CA VAL A 119 21.06 -42.54 -20.41
C VAL A 119 21.79 -43.85 -20.24
N ASP A 120 21.10 -44.98 -20.38
CA ASP A 120 21.71 -46.32 -20.28
C ASP A 120 22.76 -46.55 -21.39
N MET A 121 22.49 -46.11 -22.64
CA MET A 121 23.44 -46.15 -23.73
C MET A 121 24.63 -45.22 -23.57
N GLN A 122 24.43 -44.02 -23.03
CA GLN A 122 25.51 -43.09 -22.71
C GLN A 122 26.43 -43.66 -21.62
N ALA A 123 25.91 -44.32 -20.60
CA ALA A 123 26.67 -44.98 -19.55
C ALA A 123 27.49 -46.16 -20.08
N SER A 124 27.03 -46.86 -21.14
CA SER A 124 27.76 -48.00 -21.76
C SER A 124 28.97 -47.58 -22.59
N ASN A 125 29.08 -46.33 -23.01
CA ASN A 125 30.18 -45.69 -23.74
C ASN A 125 30.70 -46.48 -24.97
N LEU A 126 29.81 -47.20 -25.67
CA LEU A 126 30.14 -48.06 -26.83
C LEU A 126 30.03 -47.25 -28.15
N ARG A 127 31.11 -47.22 -28.93
CA ARG A 127 31.14 -46.55 -30.24
C ARG A 127 30.05 -47.04 -31.20
N ALA A 128 29.66 -48.32 -31.13
CA ALA A 128 28.61 -48.94 -31.98
C ALA A 128 27.23 -48.25 -31.78
N ASN A 129 26.99 -47.62 -30.61
CA ASN A 129 25.70 -47.05 -30.29
C ASN A 129 25.57 -45.56 -30.70
N GLN A 130 26.60 -44.93 -31.23
CA GLN A 130 26.61 -43.50 -31.55
C GLN A 130 25.48 -43.08 -32.50
N GLN A 131 25.20 -43.85 -33.52
CA GLN A 131 24.14 -43.57 -34.48
C GLN A 131 22.76 -43.71 -33.82
N THR A 132 22.56 -44.80 -33.07
CA THR A 132 21.28 -45.01 -32.34
C THR A 132 21.07 -43.94 -31.27
N MET A 133 22.12 -43.52 -30.55
CA MET A 133 22.02 -42.38 -29.62
C MET A 133 21.63 -41.07 -30.32
N ALA A 134 22.20 -40.76 -31.47
CA ALA A 134 21.86 -39.58 -32.25
C ALA A 134 20.39 -39.60 -32.70
N GLU A 135 19.89 -40.77 -33.11
CA GLU A 135 18.48 -40.93 -33.48
C GLU A 135 17.54 -40.82 -32.28
N LEU A 136 17.91 -41.39 -31.10
CA LEU A 136 17.11 -41.23 -29.87
C LEU A 136 17.06 -39.77 -29.43
N VAL A 137 18.17 -39.06 -29.46
CA VAL A 137 18.21 -37.60 -29.15
C VAL A 137 17.27 -36.84 -30.07
N ARG A 138 17.29 -37.17 -31.37
CA ARG A 138 16.39 -36.55 -32.35
C ARG A 138 14.92 -36.86 -32.09
N LEU A 139 14.60 -38.11 -31.73
CA LEU A 139 13.23 -38.52 -31.37
C LEU A 139 12.74 -37.82 -30.09
N ILE A 140 13.55 -37.78 -29.07
CA ILE A 140 13.25 -37.12 -27.80
C ILE A 140 13.03 -35.60 -28.04
N LYS A 141 13.89 -34.95 -28.82
CA LYS A 141 13.75 -33.54 -29.19
C LYS A 141 12.46 -33.29 -29.96
N SER A 142 12.14 -34.14 -30.94
CA SER A 142 10.89 -34.07 -31.68
C SER A 142 9.69 -34.29 -30.78
N GLY A 143 9.77 -35.26 -29.86
CA GLY A 143 8.74 -35.55 -28.87
C GLY A 143 8.48 -34.36 -27.90
N ASN A 144 9.52 -33.74 -27.42
CA ASN A 144 9.40 -32.55 -26.57
C ASN A 144 8.76 -31.38 -27.33
N SER A 145 9.16 -31.12 -28.57
CA SER A 145 8.55 -30.07 -29.39
C SER A 145 7.07 -30.34 -29.67
N GLN A 146 6.67 -31.61 -29.85
CA GLN A 146 5.25 -31.96 -29.99
C GLN A 146 4.48 -31.76 -28.66
N LEU A 147 5.09 -32.01 -27.50
CA LEU A 147 4.49 -31.69 -26.19
C LEU A 147 4.31 -30.20 -25.99
N GLU A 148 5.29 -29.37 -26.34
CA GLU A 148 5.16 -27.92 -26.35
C GLU A 148 4.00 -27.44 -27.22
N GLY A 149 3.92 -27.97 -28.45
CA GLY A 149 2.81 -27.68 -29.35
C GLY A 149 1.45 -28.21 -28.87
N HIS A 150 1.43 -29.32 -28.13
CA HIS A 150 0.21 -29.83 -27.50
C HIS A 150 -0.22 -28.94 -26.32
N PHE A 151 0.73 -28.48 -25.48
CA PHE A 151 0.47 -27.51 -24.44
C PHE A 151 -0.12 -26.21 -24.98
N ASP A 152 0.49 -25.65 -26.03
CA ASP A 152 0.00 -24.45 -26.74
C ASP A 152 -1.45 -24.63 -27.21
N ARG A 153 -1.76 -25.74 -27.89
CA ARG A 153 -3.13 -26.00 -28.38
C ARG A 153 -4.15 -26.17 -27.25
N LEU A 154 -3.80 -26.91 -26.20
CA LEU A 154 -4.67 -27.08 -25.04
C LEU A 154 -4.97 -25.75 -24.34
N LEU A 155 -3.95 -24.92 -24.15
CA LEU A 155 -4.10 -23.64 -23.47
C LEU A 155 -4.88 -22.63 -24.31
N ARG A 156 -4.62 -22.56 -25.63
CA ARG A 156 -5.39 -21.71 -26.57
C ARG A 156 -6.85 -22.14 -26.66
N GLY A 157 -7.12 -23.44 -26.62
CA GLY A 157 -8.48 -23.95 -26.65
C GLY A 157 -9.34 -23.56 -25.45
N GLU A 158 -8.70 -23.32 -24.29
CA GLU A 158 -9.36 -22.88 -23.05
C GLU A 158 -9.29 -21.36 -22.83
N THR A 159 -8.47 -20.65 -23.60
CA THR A 159 -8.29 -19.21 -23.44
C THR A 159 -9.17 -18.48 -24.44
N PRO A 160 -10.27 -17.82 -23.99
CA PRO A 160 -11.07 -16.96 -24.85
C PRO A 160 -10.26 -15.75 -25.28
N ARG A 161 -10.70 -15.04 -26.31
CA ARG A 161 -10.04 -13.81 -26.76
C ARG A 161 -10.10 -12.72 -25.70
N SER A 162 -11.26 -12.56 -25.09
CA SER A 162 -11.52 -11.66 -23.97
C SER A 162 -12.81 -12.08 -23.28
N ILE A 163 -13.01 -11.68 -22.03
CA ILE A 163 -14.28 -11.80 -21.30
C ILE A 163 -14.78 -10.40 -20.93
N GLU A 164 -16.03 -10.31 -20.45
CA GLU A 164 -16.59 -9.06 -19.94
C GLU A 164 -16.46 -9.00 -18.41
N PRO A 165 -15.48 -8.26 -17.86
CA PRO A 165 -15.21 -8.26 -16.42
C PRO A 165 -16.37 -7.71 -15.58
N LEU A 166 -17.12 -6.73 -16.09
CA LEU A 166 -18.26 -6.12 -15.41
C LEU A 166 -19.33 -7.15 -15.03
N HIS A 167 -19.49 -8.19 -15.84
CA HIS A 167 -20.44 -9.25 -15.54
C HIS A 167 -20.11 -9.99 -14.24
N TYR A 168 -18.82 -10.25 -14.01
CA TYR A 168 -18.35 -10.93 -12.79
C TYR A 168 -18.41 -10.02 -11.57
N ILE A 169 -18.02 -8.75 -11.72
CA ILE A 169 -18.07 -7.75 -10.65
C ILE A 169 -19.50 -7.47 -10.21
N THR A 170 -20.41 -7.19 -11.17
CA THR A 170 -21.82 -6.83 -10.84
C THR A 170 -22.62 -7.97 -10.23
N LYS A 171 -22.29 -9.21 -10.56
CA LYS A 171 -22.95 -10.40 -10.03
C LYS A 171 -22.22 -11.03 -8.85
N ASP A 172 -21.12 -10.43 -8.40
CA ASP A 172 -20.25 -10.95 -7.34
C ASP A 172 -19.83 -12.41 -7.59
N MET A 173 -19.48 -12.70 -8.85
CA MET A 173 -19.06 -14.02 -9.27
C MET A 173 -17.53 -14.12 -9.33
N PRO A 174 -16.96 -15.28 -8.98
CA PRO A 174 -15.52 -15.48 -9.13
C PRO A 174 -15.11 -15.41 -10.60
N PHE A 175 -13.94 -14.84 -10.87
CA PHE A 175 -13.37 -14.82 -12.21
C PHE A 175 -13.02 -16.23 -12.69
N PRO A 176 -13.14 -16.52 -14.00
CA PRO A 176 -12.98 -17.86 -14.52
C PRO A 176 -11.53 -18.33 -14.41
N VAL A 177 -11.36 -19.52 -13.85
CA VAL A 177 -10.13 -20.30 -13.88
C VAL A 177 -10.21 -21.38 -14.95
N LEU A 178 -9.05 -21.95 -15.34
CA LEU A 178 -8.99 -23.06 -16.28
C LEU A 178 -9.72 -24.29 -15.72
N SER A 179 -10.33 -25.12 -16.62
CA SER A 179 -11.02 -26.32 -16.19
C SER A 179 -10.05 -27.34 -15.60
N GLN A 180 -10.49 -28.06 -14.54
CA GLN A 180 -9.63 -28.98 -13.80
C GLN A 180 -9.02 -30.09 -14.66
N ASP A 181 -9.75 -30.60 -15.68
CA ASP A 181 -9.22 -31.59 -16.62
C ASP A 181 -8.02 -31.03 -17.40
N LYS A 182 -8.13 -29.77 -17.87
CA LYS A 182 -7.05 -29.12 -18.62
C LYS A 182 -5.87 -28.77 -17.74
N VAL A 183 -6.12 -28.25 -16.53
CA VAL A 183 -5.07 -28.00 -15.53
C VAL A 183 -4.26 -29.27 -15.27
N THR A 184 -4.93 -30.41 -15.10
CA THR A 184 -4.26 -31.69 -14.88
C THR A 184 -3.38 -32.09 -16.05
N ARG A 185 -3.90 -31.95 -17.30
CA ARG A 185 -3.11 -32.29 -18.52
C ARG A 185 -1.95 -31.32 -18.73
N LEU A 186 -2.16 -30.02 -18.53
CA LEU A 186 -1.10 -29.01 -18.64
C LEU A 186 -0.01 -29.24 -17.57
N GLY A 187 -0.40 -29.57 -16.33
CA GLY A 187 0.51 -29.91 -15.25
C GLY A 187 1.35 -31.14 -15.52
N LEU A 188 0.76 -32.19 -16.13
CA LEU A 188 1.51 -33.39 -16.54
C LEU A 188 2.58 -33.07 -17.58
N VAL A 189 2.26 -32.26 -18.60
CA VAL A 189 3.22 -31.85 -19.62
C VAL A 189 4.33 -31.00 -18.99
N ASN A 190 3.98 -30.03 -18.16
CA ASN A 190 4.95 -29.17 -17.49
C ASN A 190 5.89 -29.99 -16.57
N SER A 191 5.34 -30.85 -15.73
CA SER A 191 6.14 -31.71 -14.82
C SER A 191 7.13 -32.58 -15.57
N TYR A 192 6.72 -33.13 -16.71
CA TYR A 192 7.59 -33.94 -17.53
C TYR A 192 8.73 -33.11 -18.13
N ILE A 193 8.44 -31.99 -18.77
CA ILE A 193 9.45 -31.14 -19.43
C ILE A 193 10.43 -30.56 -18.39
N THR A 194 9.94 -30.08 -17.24
CA THR A 194 10.77 -29.56 -16.16
C THR A 194 11.70 -30.64 -15.59
N SER A 195 11.20 -31.87 -15.40
CA SER A 195 12.02 -32.99 -14.91
C SER A 195 13.15 -33.34 -15.87
N ASN A 196 12.87 -33.33 -17.19
CA ASN A 196 13.89 -33.61 -18.20
C ASN A 196 14.93 -32.48 -18.32
N HIS A 197 14.52 -31.23 -18.21
CA HIS A 197 15.46 -30.11 -18.21
C HIS A 197 16.41 -30.15 -17.01
N ARG A 198 15.92 -30.48 -15.81
CA ARG A 198 16.75 -30.62 -14.60
C ARG A 198 17.76 -31.75 -14.70
N GLN A 199 17.46 -32.85 -15.42
CA GLN A 199 18.39 -33.95 -15.62
C GLN A 199 19.50 -33.63 -16.63
N ASN A 200 19.22 -32.78 -17.64
CA ASN A 200 20.15 -32.50 -18.75
C ASN A 200 20.95 -31.19 -18.58
N ALA A 201 20.50 -30.28 -17.76
CA ALA A 201 21.18 -29.01 -17.50
C ALA A 201 21.79 -29.04 -16.12
N GLY A 202 23.12 -29.15 -16.04
CA GLY A 202 23.83 -28.91 -14.79
C GLY A 202 23.48 -27.53 -14.23
N ALA A 203 22.92 -27.50 -13.05
CA ALA A 203 22.75 -26.44 -12.05
C ALA A 203 22.58 -24.92 -12.43
N ALA A 204 22.40 -24.52 -13.68
CA ALA A 204 22.51 -23.11 -14.09
C ALA A 204 21.37 -22.57 -15.00
N THR A 205 20.24 -23.27 -15.18
CA THR A 205 19.11 -22.71 -15.93
C THR A 205 18.14 -22.01 -14.99
N THR A 206 17.94 -20.70 -15.22
CA THR A 206 16.93 -19.92 -14.50
C THR A 206 15.51 -20.41 -14.86
N PRO A 207 14.53 -20.36 -13.95
CA PRO A 207 13.13 -20.75 -14.22
C PRO A 207 12.52 -20.04 -15.44
N GLN A 208 13.01 -18.85 -15.78
CA GLN A 208 12.54 -18.06 -16.94
C GLN A 208 12.88 -18.68 -18.32
N ASP A 209 13.75 -19.65 -18.40
CA ASP A 209 14.16 -20.27 -19.68
C ASP A 209 13.27 -21.43 -20.12
N SER A 210 12.26 -21.81 -19.32
CA SER A 210 11.30 -22.86 -19.70
C SER A 210 10.46 -22.43 -20.92
N ALA A 211 10.51 -23.23 -22.01
CA ALA A 211 9.69 -23.00 -23.20
C ALA A 211 8.18 -22.98 -22.85
N ILE A 212 7.75 -23.85 -21.94
CA ILE A 212 6.35 -23.93 -21.48
C ILE A 212 5.92 -22.65 -20.75
N ALA A 213 6.78 -22.10 -19.89
CA ALA A 213 6.48 -20.84 -19.18
C ALA A 213 6.33 -19.66 -20.18
N LYS A 214 7.19 -19.60 -21.20
CA LYS A 214 7.07 -18.59 -22.27
C LYS A 214 5.77 -18.74 -23.05
N ILE A 215 5.42 -19.95 -23.49
CA ILE A 215 4.16 -20.25 -24.19
C ILE A 215 2.96 -19.83 -23.33
N TYR A 216 3.00 -20.12 -22.02
CA TYR A 216 1.93 -19.73 -21.10
C TYR A 216 1.75 -18.21 -21.04
N ALA A 217 2.83 -17.47 -20.81
CA ALA A 217 2.81 -16.02 -20.73
C ALA A 217 2.38 -15.36 -22.06
N GLU A 218 2.83 -15.90 -23.20
CA GLU A 218 2.48 -15.42 -24.55
C GLU A 218 1.00 -15.61 -24.90
N ILE A 219 0.32 -16.59 -24.31
CA ILE A 219 -1.10 -16.83 -24.54
C ILE A 219 -1.95 -16.08 -23.52
N ARG A 220 -1.61 -16.18 -22.23
CA ARG A 220 -2.44 -15.63 -21.15
C ARG A 220 -2.22 -14.12 -20.94
N GLY A 221 -1.04 -13.59 -21.24
CA GLY A 221 -0.78 -12.16 -21.16
C GLY A 221 -1.70 -11.30 -22.03
N PRO A 222 -1.80 -11.57 -23.35
CA PRO A 222 -2.75 -10.88 -24.23
C PRO A 222 -4.22 -11.06 -23.82
N TYR A 223 -4.60 -12.22 -23.29
CA TYR A 223 -5.95 -12.43 -22.75
C TYR A 223 -6.25 -11.48 -21.60
N LEU A 224 -5.33 -11.35 -20.61
CA LEU A 224 -5.48 -10.43 -19.50
C LEU A 224 -5.60 -8.97 -19.99
N SER A 225 -4.68 -8.54 -20.85
CA SER A 225 -4.67 -7.15 -21.32
C SER A 225 -5.88 -6.82 -22.20
N SER A 226 -6.30 -7.72 -23.10
CA SER A 226 -7.47 -7.50 -23.96
C SER A 226 -8.79 -7.48 -23.18
N THR A 227 -8.89 -8.30 -22.14
CA THR A 227 -10.04 -8.30 -21.22
C THR A 227 -10.15 -6.99 -20.45
N LEU A 228 -9.04 -6.42 -19.99
CA LEU A 228 -8.99 -5.21 -19.18
C LEU A 228 -9.01 -3.90 -20.01
N ALA A 229 -8.75 -3.97 -21.33
CA ALA A 229 -8.58 -2.79 -22.19
C ALA A 229 -9.80 -1.85 -22.21
N ASN A 230 -11.02 -2.40 -22.22
CA ASN A 230 -12.23 -1.57 -22.21
C ASN A 230 -12.39 -0.78 -20.91
N LEU A 231 -12.04 -1.37 -19.76
CA LEU A 231 -12.11 -0.71 -18.46
C LEU A 231 -11.00 0.34 -18.32
N ALA A 232 -9.81 0.06 -18.85
CA ALA A 232 -8.73 1.03 -18.93
C ALA A 232 -9.15 2.27 -19.75
N ALA A 233 -9.73 2.07 -20.94
CA ALA A 233 -10.25 3.15 -21.75
C ALA A 233 -11.44 3.88 -21.10
N ALA A 234 -12.33 3.17 -20.42
CA ALA A 234 -13.44 3.77 -19.67
C ALA A 234 -12.93 4.68 -18.53
N SER A 235 -11.87 4.27 -17.83
CA SER A 235 -11.24 5.07 -16.76
C SER A 235 -10.75 6.42 -17.29
N VAL A 236 -10.12 6.45 -18.45
CA VAL A 236 -9.68 7.68 -19.10
C VAL A 236 -10.87 8.49 -19.63
N ASN A 237 -11.86 7.85 -20.25
CA ASN A 237 -13.01 8.56 -20.82
C ASN A 237 -13.92 9.18 -19.75
N THR A 238 -14.03 8.60 -18.57
CA THR A 238 -14.82 9.14 -17.46
C THR A 238 -14.24 10.42 -16.85
N THR A 239 -13.01 10.81 -17.20
CA THR A 239 -12.47 12.12 -16.84
C THR A 239 -13.07 13.26 -17.66
N LYS A 240 -13.65 12.98 -18.84
CA LYS A 240 -14.26 13.99 -19.70
C LYS A 240 -15.59 14.45 -19.12
N LYS A 241 -15.54 15.54 -18.34
CA LYS A 241 -16.74 16.12 -17.70
C LYS A 241 -17.58 16.91 -18.68
N LYS A 242 -18.91 16.90 -18.47
CA LYS A 242 -19.83 17.82 -19.18
C LYS A 242 -19.63 19.27 -18.73
N ASN A 243 -19.29 19.49 -17.46
CA ASN A 243 -18.96 20.80 -16.90
C ASN A 243 -17.49 20.76 -16.44
N PRO A 244 -16.57 21.50 -17.07
CA PRO A 244 -15.15 21.54 -16.73
C PRO A 244 -14.88 21.99 -15.27
N ASP A 245 -15.74 22.89 -14.75
CA ASP A 245 -15.56 23.49 -13.42
C ASP A 245 -16.14 22.60 -12.29
N ALA A 246 -16.73 21.45 -12.63
CA ALA A 246 -17.28 20.56 -11.62
C ALA A 246 -16.16 19.88 -10.83
N ILE A 247 -16.22 20.00 -9.51
CA ILE A 247 -15.30 19.31 -8.59
C ILE A 247 -15.50 17.81 -8.74
N TYR A 248 -14.39 17.07 -8.73
CA TYR A 248 -14.40 15.61 -8.76
C TYR A 248 -15.10 15.04 -7.52
N ARG A 249 -15.90 13.99 -7.72
CA ARG A 249 -16.57 13.25 -6.64
C ARG A 249 -16.03 11.81 -6.60
N ALA A 250 -15.83 11.30 -5.41
CA ALA A 250 -15.37 9.92 -5.20
C ALA A 250 -16.28 8.92 -5.93
N GLY A 251 -15.65 7.89 -6.51
CA GLY A 251 -16.35 6.81 -7.21
C GLY A 251 -16.89 7.16 -8.60
N THR A 252 -16.71 8.38 -9.10
CA THR A 252 -17.23 8.76 -10.44
C THR A 252 -16.30 8.36 -11.59
N ASN A 253 -15.05 8.01 -11.30
CA ASN A 253 -14.11 7.52 -12.30
C ASN A 253 -14.11 5.98 -12.38
N GLY A 254 -13.91 5.43 -13.58
CA GLY A 254 -13.87 4.00 -13.83
C GLY A 254 -12.67 3.25 -13.24
N ILE A 255 -11.71 3.96 -12.64
CA ILE A 255 -10.46 3.36 -12.13
C ILE A 255 -10.71 2.33 -11.02
N GLY A 256 -11.71 2.54 -10.16
CA GLY A 256 -12.09 1.60 -9.11
C GLY A 256 -12.53 0.26 -9.70
N THR A 257 -13.42 0.29 -10.68
CA THR A 257 -13.89 -0.91 -11.38
C THR A 257 -12.76 -1.59 -12.16
N TYR A 258 -11.88 -0.80 -12.78
CA TYR A 258 -10.70 -1.33 -13.47
C TYR A 258 -9.75 -2.06 -12.52
N ALA A 259 -9.47 -1.48 -11.35
CA ALA A 259 -8.63 -2.10 -10.32
C ALA A 259 -9.25 -3.39 -9.77
N GLN A 260 -10.55 -3.40 -9.50
CA GLN A 260 -11.28 -4.58 -9.04
C GLN A 260 -11.27 -5.71 -10.07
N ALA A 261 -11.46 -5.38 -11.35
CA ALA A 261 -11.34 -6.35 -12.44
C ALA A 261 -9.92 -6.93 -12.54
N MET A 262 -8.92 -6.06 -12.43
CA MET A 262 -7.51 -6.45 -12.46
C MET A 262 -7.16 -7.39 -11.30
N GLU A 263 -7.60 -7.06 -10.08
CA GLU A 263 -7.40 -7.90 -8.91
C GLU A 263 -7.98 -9.29 -9.12
N GLY A 264 -9.26 -9.38 -9.48
CA GLY A 264 -9.92 -10.67 -9.69
C GLY A 264 -9.29 -11.51 -10.81
N MET A 265 -8.94 -10.87 -11.94
CA MET A 265 -8.28 -11.54 -13.05
C MET A 265 -6.88 -12.04 -12.69
N PHE A 266 -6.11 -11.23 -11.96
CA PHE A 266 -4.75 -11.59 -11.55
C PHE A 266 -4.74 -12.71 -10.52
N LEU A 267 -5.66 -12.69 -9.56
CA LEU A 267 -5.79 -13.77 -8.58
C LEU A 267 -6.21 -15.08 -9.25
N ALA A 268 -7.19 -15.06 -10.15
CA ALA A 268 -7.60 -16.25 -10.91
C ALA A 268 -6.44 -16.81 -11.76
N GLU A 269 -5.62 -15.93 -12.34
CA GLU A 269 -4.47 -16.34 -13.12
C GLU A 269 -3.35 -16.92 -12.25
N TYR A 270 -3.13 -16.34 -11.05
CA TYR A 270 -2.18 -16.89 -10.09
C TYR A 270 -2.59 -18.28 -9.62
N ASP A 271 -3.88 -18.51 -9.37
CA ASP A 271 -4.41 -19.84 -9.01
C ASP A 271 -4.19 -20.87 -10.16
N ASN A 272 -4.35 -20.46 -11.42
CA ASN A 272 -4.02 -21.30 -12.59
C ASN A 272 -2.52 -21.67 -12.60
N ILE A 273 -1.65 -20.68 -12.40
CA ILE A 273 -0.20 -20.88 -12.37
C ILE A 273 0.21 -21.83 -11.24
N CYS A 274 -0.32 -21.60 -10.02
CA CYS A 274 -0.06 -22.47 -8.87
C CYS A 274 -0.49 -23.92 -9.09
N SER A 275 -1.55 -24.12 -9.89
CA SER A 275 -2.08 -25.44 -10.19
C SER A 275 -1.31 -26.19 -11.29
N ILE A 276 -0.60 -25.48 -12.16
CA ILE A 276 0.08 -26.07 -13.34
C ILE A 276 1.60 -26.16 -13.11
N PHE A 277 2.20 -25.16 -12.45
CA PHE A 277 3.65 -24.98 -12.35
C PHE A 277 4.19 -25.29 -10.96
N THR A 278 5.50 -25.44 -10.85
CA THR A 278 6.18 -25.66 -9.56
C THR A 278 6.35 -24.34 -8.81
N ARG A 279 6.42 -24.41 -7.48
CA ARG A 279 6.49 -23.23 -6.62
C ARG A 279 7.62 -22.25 -6.98
N GLU A 280 8.73 -22.79 -7.49
CA GLU A 280 9.90 -22.00 -7.90
C GLU A 280 9.59 -21.10 -9.12
N ASP A 281 8.65 -21.51 -9.97
CA ASP A 281 8.29 -20.83 -11.20
C ASP A 281 7.16 -19.81 -11.01
N TRP A 282 6.39 -19.88 -9.91
CA TRP A 282 5.14 -19.08 -9.74
C TRP A 282 5.36 -17.59 -9.91
N GLY A 283 6.28 -17.00 -9.14
CA GLY A 283 6.55 -15.57 -9.15
C GLY A 283 7.01 -15.05 -10.52
N PRO A 284 8.12 -15.58 -11.07
CA PRO A 284 8.63 -15.14 -12.37
C PRO A 284 7.61 -15.29 -13.50
N LEU A 285 6.86 -16.41 -13.54
CA LEU A 285 5.85 -16.66 -14.56
C LEU A 285 4.66 -15.72 -14.40
N PHE A 286 4.20 -15.49 -13.18
CA PHE A 286 3.11 -14.57 -12.90
C PHE A 286 3.46 -13.14 -13.32
N GLN A 287 4.67 -12.67 -12.98
CA GLN A 287 5.18 -11.37 -13.42
C GLN A 287 5.21 -11.26 -14.95
N ALA A 288 5.74 -12.28 -15.64
CA ALA A 288 5.80 -12.31 -17.10
C ALA A 288 4.39 -12.30 -17.74
N THR A 289 3.47 -13.06 -17.17
CA THR A 289 2.07 -13.15 -17.67
C THR A 289 1.32 -11.82 -17.49
N CYS A 290 1.53 -11.12 -16.35
CA CYS A 290 0.88 -9.86 -16.06
C CYS A 290 1.53 -8.64 -16.72
N GLN A 291 2.71 -8.77 -17.31
CA GLN A 291 3.53 -7.66 -17.83
C GLN A 291 2.77 -6.75 -18.80
N SER A 292 2.01 -7.32 -19.75
CA SER A 292 1.25 -6.57 -20.75
C SER A 292 0.13 -5.74 -20.09
N ALA A 293 -0.63 -6.35 -19.16
CA ALA A 293 -1.69 -5.66 -18.43
C ALA A 293 -1.13 -4.57 -17.48
N MET A 294 0.03 -4.81 -16.88
CA MET A 294 0.73 -3.81 -16.06
C MET A 294 1.25 -2.62 -16.89
N ALA A 295 1.73 -2.87 -18.10
CA ALA A 295 2.13 -1.80 -19.02
C ALA A 295 0.92 -0.93 -19.43
N GLU A 296 -0.24 -1.55 -19.68
CA GLU A 296 -1.49 -0.84 -19.95
C GLU A 296 -1.96 -0.02 -18.75
N LEU A 297 -1.90 -0.57 -17.54
CA LEU A 297 -2.19 0.18 -16.31
C LEU A 297 -1.28 1.40 -16.18
N ALA A 298 0.03 1.23 -16.39
CA ALA A 298 0.98 2.33 -16.31
C ALA A 298 0.71 3.42 -17.36
N ARG A 299 0.23 3.03 -18.56
CA ARG A 299 -0.22 3.98 -19.59
C ARG A 299 -1.46 4.73 -19.14
N THR A 300 -2.49 4.01 -18.68
CA THR A 300 -3.74 4.58 -18.18
C THR A 300 -3.50 5.58 -17.04
N LEU A 301 -2.68 5.21 -16.05
CA LEU A 301 -2.33 6.09 -14.94
C LEU A 301 -1.57 7.35 -15.41
N ARG A 302 -0.74 7.26 -16.43
CA ARG A 302 -0.08 8.45 -17.01
C ARG A 302 -1.08 9.37 -17.70
N GLU A 303 -2.04 8.83 -18.44
CA GLU A 303 -3.08 9.62 -19.11
C GLU A 303 -3.98 10.32 -18.08
N LEU A 304 -4.41 9.60 -17.03
CA LEU A 304 -5.15 10.19 -15.90
C LEU A 304 -4.34 11.28 -15.20
N ASN A 305 -3.06 11.04 -14.96
CA ASN A 305 -2.17 12.01 -14.32
C ASN A 305 -1.99 13.29 -15.15
N ASN A 306 -1.91 13.17 -16.47
CA ASN A 306 -1.83 14.32 -17.36
C ASN A 306 -3.14 15.13 -17.34
N HIS A 307 -4.29 14.45 -17.30
CA HIS A 307 -5.57 15.12 -17.11
C HIS A 307 -5.64 15.87 -15.78
N ILE A 308 -5.26 15.23 -14.68
CA ILE A 308 -5.26 15.84 -13.33
C ILE A 308 -4.36 17.08 -13.31
N LYS A 309 -3.17 17.03 -13.90
CA LYS A 309 -2.26 18.18 -13.99
C LYS A 309 -2.84 19.36 -14.76
N GLY A 310 -3.65 19.09 -15.78
CA GLY A 310 -4.33 20.14 -16.56
C GLY A 310 -5.53 20.77 -15.81
N HIS A 311 -6.09 20.09 -14.81
CA HIS A 311 -7.31 20.49 -14.10
C HIS A 311 -7.15 20.33 -12.57
N LEU A 312 -6.04 20.83 -12.02
CA LEU A 312 -5.64 20.54 -10.65
C LEU A 312 -6.67 21.02 -9.62
N ASP A 313 -7.29 22.16 -9.84
CA ASP A 313 -8.28 22.76 -8.93
C ASP A 313 -9.53 21.88 -8.74
N THR A 314 -9.92 21.12 -9.75
CA THR A 314 -11.15 20.31 -9.76
C THR A 314 -10.88 18.82 -9.65
N ASP A 315 -9.72 18.33 -10.09
CA ASP A 315 -9.42 16.92 -10.27
C ASP A 315 -8.25 16.39 -9.42
N CYS A 316 -7.66 17.21 -8.52
CA CYS A 316 -6.65 16.72 -7.56
C CYS A 316 -7.18 15.56 -6.69
N TYR A 317 -8.47 15.54 -6.40
CA TYR A 317 -9.13 14.49 -5.61
C TYR A 317 -9.09 13.12 -6.29
N LEU A 318 -9.12 13.09 -7.63
CA LEU A 318 -8.93 11.87 -8.39
C LEU A 318 -7.54 11.26 -8.15
N ALA A 319 -6.49 12.09 -7.99
CA ALA A 319 -5.16 11.60 -7.65
C ALA A 319 -5.13 10.93 -6.26
N TYR A 320 -5.86 11.48 -5.30
CA TYR A 320 -5.99 10.88 -3.96
C TYR A 320 -6.71 9.54 -4.01
N GLU A 321 -7.84 9.47 -4.72
CA GLU A 321 -8.61 8.24 -4.90
C GLU A 321 -7.79 7.16 -5.65
N ILE A 322 -7.11 7.49 -6.75
CA ILE A 322 -6.22 6.56 -7.45
C ILE A 322 -5.14 6.02 -6.51
N THR A 323 -4.57 6.88 -5.66
CA THR A 323 -3.55 6.47 -4.69
C THR A 323 -4.10 5.45 -3.70
N GLU A 324 -5.32 5.63 -3.21
CA GLU A 324 -5.98 4.70 -2.30
C GLU A 324 -6.29 3.37 -2.99
N ILE A 325 -6.96 3.41 -4.15
CA ILE A 325 -7.36 2.22 -4.90
C ILE A 325 -6.14 1.38 -5.28
N MET A 326 -5.09 2.00 -5.82
CA MET A 326 -3.88 1.29 -6.23
C MET A 326 -3.08 0.76 -5.03
N SER A 327 -3.10 1.45 -3.90
CA SER A 327 -2.48 0.95 -2.66
C SER A 327 -3.23 -0.27 -2.12
N GLY A 328 -4.57 -0.26 -2.17
CA GLY A 328 -5.41 -1.40 -1.84
C GLY A 328 -5.13 -2.60 -2.74
N LEU A 329 -5.16 -2.40 -4.05
CA LEU A 329 -4.82 -3.42 -5.05
C LEU A 329 -3.42 -4.02 -4.80
N SER A 330 -2.42 -3.17 -4.54
CA SER A 330 -1.06 -3.61 -4.25
C SER A 330 -0.97 -4.46 -2.98
N SER A 331 -1.67 -4.06 -1.92
CA SER A 331 -1.71 -4.79 -0.64
C SER A 331 -2.39 -6.15 -0.80
N ASN A 332 -3.52 -6.21 -1.51
CA ASN A 332 -4.27 -7.43 -1.73
C ASN A 332 -3.48 -8.44 -2.57
N LEU A 333 -2.87 -7.98 -3.68
CA LEU A 333 -2.03 -8.84 -4.51
C LEU A 333 -0.76 -9.29 -3.76
N GLU A 334 -0.11 -8.41 -3.00
CA GLU A 334 1.05 -8.79 -2.18
C GLU A 334 0.71 -9.87 -1.16
N THR A 335 -0.42 -9.72 -0.45
CA THR A 335 -0.86 -10.70 0.56
C THR A 335 -1.15 -12.07 -0.03
N ARG A 336 -1.71 -12.14 -1.24
CA ARG A 336 -2.12 -13.39 -1.88
C ARG A 336 -1.03 -14.01 -2.74
N THR A 337 -0.24 -13.20 -3.43
CA THR A 337 0.73 -13.67 -4.43
C THR A 337 2.19 -13.43 -4.04
N GLY A 338 2.47 -12.47 -3.16
CA GLY A 338 3.82 -12.00 -2.86
C GLY A 338 4.49 -11.17 -3.97
N GLU A 339 3.75 -10.88 -5.06
CA GLU A 339 4.32 -10.36 -6.30
C GLU A 339 3.71 -9.02 -6.72
N LEU A 340 4.25 -8.39 -7.76
CA LEU A 340 3.79 -7.17 -8.44
C LEU A 340 3.83 -5.87 -7.62
N LYS A 341 4.18 -5.87 -6.32
CA LYS A 341 4.25 -4.66 -5.49
C LYS A 341 5.15 -3.58 -6.10
N SER A 342 6.34 -3.95 -6.54
CA SER A 342 7.30 -3.00 -7.13
C SER A 342 6.80 -2.43 -8.46
N SER A 343 6.15 -3.25 -9.28
CA SER A 343 5.59 -2.84 -10.58
C SER A 343 4.40 -1.89 -10.40
N LEU A 344 3.50 -2.18 -9.45
CA LEU A 344 2.38 -1.32 -9.09
C LEU A 344 2.86 0.01 -8.49
N ALA A 345 3.86 -0.03 -7.59
CA ALA A 345 4.45 1.18 -7.02
C ALA A 345 5.10 2.07 -8.09
N ALA A 346 5.80 1.47 -9.06
CA ALA A 346 6.40 2.19 -10.19
C ALA A 346 5.33 2.83 -11.08
N ALA A 347 4.23 2.12 -11.37
CA ALA A 347 3.11 2.63 -12.16
C ALA A 347 2.38 3.78 -11.46
N LEU A 348 2.19 3.69 -10.13
CA LEU A 348 1.50 4.69 -9.31
C LEU A 348 2.36 5.95 -9.04
N ARG A 349 3.68 5.84 -9.06
CA ARG A 349 4.61 6.91 -8.68
C ARG A 349 4.27 8.28 -9.29
N PRO A 350 4.00 8.43 -10.61
CA PRO A 350 3.69 9.74 -11.18
C PRO A 350 2.45 10.40 -10.60
N VAL A 351 1.39 9.62 -10.33
CA VAL A 351 0.15 10.12 -9.73
C VAL A 351 0.39 10.53 -8.27
N ARG A 352 1.13 9.74 -7.52
CA ARG A 352 1.47 10.03 -6.12
C ARG A 352 2.31 11.30 -5.98
N GLU A 353 3.26 11.53 -6.88
CA GLU A 353 4.03 12.77 -6.91
C GLU A 353 3.12 13.97 -7.26
N THR A 354 2.21 13.83 -8.22
CA THR A 354 1.23 14.89 -8.53
C THR A 354 0.32 15.16 -7.33
N ALA A 355 -0.13 14.12 -6.61
CA ALA A 355 -0.92 14.27 -5.39
C ALA A 355 -0.17 15.02 -4.29
N LYS A 356 1.13 14.80 -4.12
CA LYS A 356 1.96 15.57 -3.18
C LYS A 356 2.12 17.02 -3.59
N LEU A 357 2.45 17.25 -4.86
CA LEU A 357 2.66 18.59 -5.39
C LEU A 357 1.38 19.43 -5.39
N SER A 358 0.21 18.80 -5.58
CA SER A 358 -1.08 19.49 -5.60
C SER A 358 -1.34 20.29 -4.32
N LEU A 359 -0.87 19.82 -3.18
CA LEU A 359 -1.07 20.49 -1.89
C LEU A 359 -0.41 21.88 -1.86
N GLY A 360 0.82 21.99 -2.31
CA GLY A 360 1.51 23.28 -2.42
C GLY A 360 0.93 24.15 -3.53
N GLU A 361 0.64 23.57 -4.68
CA GLU A 361 0.09 24.28 -5.84
C GLU A 361 -1.29 24.90 -5.56
N LEU A 362 -2.15 24.22 -4.81
CA LEU A 362 -3.46 24.73 -4.40
C LEU A 362 -3.35 25.91 -3.43
N LEU A 363 -2.34 25.94 -2.57
CA LEU A 363 -2.04 27.10 -1.73
C LEU A 363 -1.57 28.28 -2.57
N ASP A 364 -0.63 28.05 -3.48
CA ASP A 364 -0.08 29.08 -4.32
C ASP A 364 -1.10 29.63 -5.32
N GLU A 365 -2.03 28.78 -5.81
CA GLU A 365 -3.18 29.20 -6.61
C GLU A 365 -4.11 30.13 -5.83
N THR A 366 -4.40 29.80 -4.57
CA THR A 366 -5.22 30.67 -3.71
C THR A 366 -4.54 32.03 -3.50
N LYS A 367 -3.22 32.03 -3.24
CA LYS A 367 -2.43 33.28 -3.13
C LYS A 367 -2.51 34.09 -4.42
N ARG A 368 -2.32 33.44 -5.58
CA ARG A 368 -2.41 34.11 -6.90
C ARG A 368 -3.79 34.69 -7.16
N LYS A 369 -4.86 33.95 -6.85
CA LYS A 369 -6.24 34.44 -6.98
C LYS A 369 -6.49 35.66 -6.11
N ILE A 370 -6.03 35.68 -4.85
CA ILE A 370 -6.15 36.85 -3.97
C ILE A 370 -5.33 38.03 -4.49
N ALA A 371 -4.08 37.79 -4.90
CA ALA A 371 -3.21 38.83 -5.43
C ALA A 371 -3.76 39.49 -6.71
N ALA A 372 -4.40 38.70 -7.58
CA ALA A 372 -4.97 39.15 -8.84
C ALA A 372 -6.26 39.99 -8.68
N MET A 373 -6.91 39.96 -7.51
CA MET A 373 -8.13 40.74 -7.28
C MET A 373 -7.84 42.24 -7.37
N GLN A 374 -8.55 42.94 -8.25
CA GLN A 374 -8.37 44.38 -8.42
C GLN A 374 -9.35 45.18 -7.56
N THR A 375 -10.48 44.61 -7.22
CA THR A 375 -11.54 45.25 -6.45
C THR A 375 -11.98 44.35 -5.30
N LEU A 376 -12.38 44.98 -4.19
CA LEU A 376 -13.03 44.33 -3.06
C LEU A 376 -14.32 45.08 -2.76
N PRO A 377 -15.37 44.44 -2.20
CA PRO A 377 -16.59 45.11 -1.80
C PRO A 377 -16.31 46.20 -0.79
N GLN A 378 -16.63 47.46 -1.14
CA GLN A 378 -16.34 48.64 -0.30
C GLN A 378 -17.25 48.71 0.95
N ASP A 379 -18.27 47.89 1.00
CA ASP A 379 -19.18 47.72 2.14
C ASP A 379 -18.72 46.60 3.12
N GLY A 380 -17.58 45.97 2.83
CA GLY A 380 -17.03 44.90 3.66
C GLY A 380 -17.72 43.53 3.47
N ALA A 381 -18.52 43.35 2.42
CA ALA A 381 -19.16 42.08 2.12
C ALA A 381 -18.14 40.94 1.94
N PRO A 382 -18.48 39.70 2.29
CA PRO A 382 -17.63 38.55 2.07
C PRO A 382 -17.44 38.25 0.58
N ILE A 383 -16.33 37.61 0.23
CA ILE A 383 -16.01 37.25 -1.15
C ILE A 383 -15.98 35.75 -1.36
N PRO A 384 -16.32 35.26 -2.56
CA PRO A 384 -16.48 33.83 -2.82
C PRO A 384 -15.23 32.96 -2.56
N ILE A 385 -14.03 33.54 -2.64
CA ILE A 385 -12.77 32.77 -2.44
C ILE A 385 -12.67 32.17 -1.04
N VAL A 386 -13.31 32.80 -0.02
CA VAL A 386 -13.34 32.30 1.35
C VAL A 386 -14.09 30.96 1.40
N SER A 387 -15.33 30.97 0.93
CA SER A 387 -16.16 29.75 0.89
C SER A 387 -15.59 28.70 -0.06
N ALA A 388 -15.05 29.09 -1.21
CA ALA A 388 -14.43 28.17 -2.15
C ALA A 388 -13.19 27.46 -1.56
N THR A 389 -12.34 28.20 -0.82
CA THR A 389 -11.19 27.60 -0.13
C THR A 389 -11.62 26.63 0.96
N MET A 390 -12.65 26.99 1.73
CA MET A 390 -13.17 26.11 2.78
C MET A 390 -13.86 24.86 2.20
N GLN A 391 -14.65 25.00 1.13
CA GLN A 391 -15.25 23.86 0.41
C GLN A 391 -14.18 22.89 -0.10
N ARG A 392 -13.07 23.42 -0.61
CA ARG A 392 -11.92 22.58 -1.01
C ARG A 392 -11.39 21.75 0.16
N LEU A 393 -11.18 22.36 1.34
CA LEU A 393 -10.75 21.63 2.53
C LEU A 393 -11.78 20.59 2.98
N GLN A 394 -13.07 20.93 2.94
CA GLN A 394 -14.16 19.99 3.24
C GLN A 394 -14.14 18.79 2.29
N THR A 395 -14.00 19.02 0.98
CA THR A 395 -13.90 17.94 0.00
C THR A 395 -12.64 17.09 0.21
N MET A 396 -11.51 17.70 0.63
CA MET A 396 -10.29 16.94 0.96
C MET A 396 -10.51 15.97 2.13
N VAL A 397 -11.36 16.31 3.10
CA VAL A 397 -11.66 15.42 4.24
C VAL A 397 -12.37 14.14 3.78
N GLU A 398 -13.15 14.17 2.70
CA GLU A 398 -13.75 12.96 2.12
C GLU A 398 -12.67 11.95 1.70
N PHE A 399 -11.47 12.42 1.39
CA PHE A 399 -10.30 11.62 1.01
C PHE A 399 -9.25 11.55 2.12
N LEU A 400 -9.66 11.65 3.39
CA LEU A 400 -8.73 11.75 4.53
C LEU A 400 -7.74 10.58 4.58
N ARG A 401 -8.17 9.36 4.26
CA ARG A 401 -7.33 8.16 4.33
C ARG A 401 -6.15 8.21 3.35
N PRO A 402 -6.34 8.41 2.03
CA PRO A 402 -5.23 8.57 1.11
C PRO A 402 -4.42 9.84 1.36
N ILE A 403 -5.05 10.95 1.73
CA ILE A 403 -4.36 12.20 2.07
C ILE A 403 -3.43 11.99 3.28
N SER A 404 -3.87 11.30 4.34
CA SER A 404 -3.00 10.99 5.48
C SER A 404 -1.74 10.22 5.07
N SER A 405 -1.87 9.24 4.18
CA SER A 405 -0.72 8.50 3.63
C SER A 405 0.22 9.39 2.81
N ILE A 406 -0.35 10.33 2.04
CA ILE A 406 0.41 11.29 1.24
C ILE A 406 1.14 12.28 2.17
N MET A 407 0.45 12.82 3.17
CA MET A 407 0.99 13.74 4.17
C MET A 407 2.13 13.13 4.98
N PHE A 408 1.94 11.89 5.45
CA PHE A 408 3.00 11.14 6.12
C PHE A 408 4.27 11.02 5.26
N SER A 409 4.07 10.75 3.95
CA SER A 409 5.17 10.64 2.98
C SER A 409 5.79 12.00 2.59
N LEU A 410 5.03 13.09 2.71
CA LEU A 410 5.47 14.46 2.40
C LEU A 410 6.24 15.07 3.59
N GLY A 411 5.83 14.74 4.81
CA GLY A 411 6.30 15.35 6.04
C GLY A 411 5.62 16.68 6.36
N ASP A 412 5.68 17.09 7.63
CA ASP A 412 5.07 18.35 8.09
C ASP A 412 5.74 19.56 7.44
N GLY A 413 4.94 20.48 6.92
CA GLY A 413 5.40 21.66 6.20
C GLY A 413 5.94 21.40 4.79
N GLY A 414 5.96 20.15 4.30
CA GLY A 414 6.46 19.81 2.96
C GLY A 414 5.73 20.49 1.81
N TRP A 415 4.53 21.01 2.02
CA TRP A 415 3.77 21.83 1.05
C TRP A 415 4.26 23.28 0.93
N ARG A 416 5.19 23.72 1.79
CA ARG A 416 5.73 25.10 1.84
C ARG A 416 6.96 25.28 0.96
N THR A 417 7.51 24.22 0.35
CA THR A 417 8.85 24.19 -0.27
C THR A 417 9.02 25.01 -1.55
N ASN A 418 7.96 25.52 -2.16
CA ASN A 418 8.08 26.40 -3.32
C ASN A 418 8.56 27.82 -2.97
N ALA A 419 8.58 28.20 -1.69
CA ALA A 419 9.07 29.51 -1.25
C ALA A 419 10.60 29.60 -1.07
N ALA A 420 11.30 28.47 -0.98
CA ALA A 420 12.75 28.44 -0.77
C ALA A 420 13.58 28.66 -2.06
N ALA A 421 12.97 28.53 -3.24
CA ALA A 421 13.66 28.73 -4.53
C ALA A 421 13.79 30.22 -4.93
N ASP A 422 13.00 31.11 -4.35
CA ASP A 422 12.93 32.53 -4.76
C ASP A 422 13.58 33.50 -3.78
N GLY A 423 14.42 33.09 -2.88
CA GLY A 423 15.31 34.01 -2.13
C GLY A 423 14.66 35.27 -1.50
N ARG A 424 13.34 35.36 -1.44
CA ARG A 424 12.59 36.50 -0.92
C ARG A 424 11.87 36.14 0.38
N SER A 425 12.44 36.73 1.43
CA SER A 425 11.78 37.07 2.68
C SER A 425 11.07 35.93 3.41
N ILE A 426 11.81 35.36 4.31
CA ILE A 426 11.33 34.64 5.49
C ILE A 426 10.62 35.64 6.44
N ASP A 427 9.80 36.54 5.93
CA ASP A 427 8.99 37.40 6.78
C ASP A 427 7.55 36.93 6.79
N ALA A 428 7.23 36.37 7.94
CA ALA A 428 5.90 36.23 8.50
C ALA A 428 5.02 35.08 7.97
N ILE A 429 5.36 33.84 8.30
CA ILE A 429 4.40 33.01 8.96
C ILE A 429 5.10 32.36 10.16
N PRO A 430 5.02 32.92 11.37
CA PRO A 430 5.44 32.23 12.56
C PRO A 430 4.27 31.39 13.07
N SER A 431 3.93 30.32 12.39
CA SER A 431 3.40 29.17 13.07
C SER A 431 4.41 28.06 12.84
N LEU A 432 5.43 28.08 13.66
CA LEU A 432 6.16 26.90 14.07
C LEU A 432 5.13 26.00 14.79
N ALA A 433 4.24 25.37 14.03
CA ALA A 433 3.67 24.11 14.44
C ALA A 433 4.89 23.21 14.59
N SER A 434 5.19 22.84 15.82
CA SER A 434 6.30 22.00 16.23
C SER A 434 6.55 20.92 15.19
N PHE A 435 7.80 20.78 14.76
CA PHE A 435 8.29 19.60 14.06
C PHE A 435 8.09 18.39 14.99
N ASP A 436 6.90 17.83 14.98
CA ASP A 436 6.60 16.63 15.72
C ASP A 436 7.04 15.45 14.85
N ILE A 437 8.21 14.90 15.17
CA ILE A 437 8.85 13.78 14.44
C ILE A 437 8.02 12.49 14.53
N GLY A 438 6.83 12.54 15.12
CA GLY A 438 5.92 11.41 15.28
C GLY A 438 4.48 11.67 14.88
N ALA A 439 4.19 12.84 14.26
CA ALA A 439 2.82 13.19 13.90
C ALA A 439 2.22 12.19 12.89
N ASP A 440 1.04 11.67 13.22
CA ASP A 440 0.21 10.90 12.28
C ASP A 440 -0.11 11.76 11.05
N GLY A 441 -0.24 11.14 9.87
CA GLY A 441 -0.59 11.82 8.63
C GLY A 441 -1.87 12.65 8.71
N LYS A 442 -2.82 12.26 9.58
CA LYS A 442 -4.02 13.02 9.90
C LYS A 442 -3.69 14.32 10.63
N GLU A 443 -2.75 14.30 11.56
CA GLU A 443 -2.31 15.49 12.28
C GLU A 443 -1.55 16.44 11.35
N ILE A 444 -0.68 15.92 10.49
CA ILE A 444 -0.01 16.71 9.45
C ILE A 444 -1.03 17.37 8.52
N PHE A 445 -2.12 16.68 8.16
CA PHE A 445 -3.20 17.28 7.38
C PHE A 445 -3.92 18.40 8.14
N SER A 446 -4.12 18.26 9.45
CA SER A 446 -4.65 19.34 10.31
C SER A 446 -3.75 20.58 10.28
N HIS A 447 -2.41 20.41 10.25
CA HIS A 447 -1.45 21.52 10.08
C HIS A 447 -1.62 22.18 8.70
N TYR A 448 -1.78 21.40 7.63
CA TYR A 448 -2.04 21.91 6.30
C TYR A 448 -3.34 22.75 6.24
N CYS A 449 -4.42 22.27 6.87
CA CYS A 449 -5.69 23.00 6.95
C CYS A 449 -5.50 24.32 7.69
N SER A 450 -4.81 24.34 8.83
CA SER A 450 -4.49 25.55 9.58
C SER A 450 -3.66 26.53 8.76
N ASP A 451 -2.61 26.07 8.10
CA ASP A 451 -1.78 26.91 7.23
C ASP A 451 -2.57 27.50 6.06
N THR A 452 -3.50 26.72 5.50
CA THR A 452 -4.37 27.19 4.42
C THR A 452 -5.27 28.34 4.89
N VAL A 453 -5.86 28.21 6.07
CA VAL A 453 -6.71 29.27 6.66
C VAL A 453 -5.89 30.50 7.02
N ASP A 454 -4.74 30.32 7.65
CA ASP A 454 -3.83 31.43 8.00
C ASP A 454 -3.36 32.18 6.76
N MET A 455 -2.93 31.47 5.73
CA MET A 455 -2.50 32.04 4.46
C MET A 455 -3.64 32.80 3.78
N LEU A 456 -4.85 32.24 3.78
CA LEU A 456 -6.05 32.89 3.24
C LEU A 456 -6.30 34.21 3.97
N MET A 457 -6.37 34.20 5.31
CA MET A 457 -6.65 35.38 6.12
C MET A 457 -5.56 36.46 6.00
N ALA A 458 -4.29 36.04 6.01
CA ALA A 458 -3.16 36.96 5.82
C ALA A 458 -3.17 37.61 4.42
N GLY A 459 -3.47 36.83 3.39
CA GLY A 459 -3.63 37.34 2.02
C GLY A 459 -4.77 38.35 1.89
N LEU A 460 -5.92 38.03 2.50
CA LEU A 460 -7.09 38.92 2.52
C LEU A 460 -6.81 40.22 3.28
N ASP A 461 -6.16 40.16 4.44
CA ASP A 461 -5.78 41.36 5.22
C ASP A 461 -4.82 42.26 4.43
N SER A 462 -3.81 41.67 3.80
CA SER A 462 -2.84 42.42 2.98
C SER A 462 -3.55 43.08 1.79
N LYS A 463 -4.44 42.36 1.10
CA LYS A 463 -5.17 42.88 -0.05
C LYS A 463 -6.19 43.95 0.34
N ALA A 464 -6.91 43.74 1.43
CA ALA A 464 -7.88 44.69 1.98
C ALA A 464 -7.24 46.03 2.30
N LYS A 465 -6.06 46.06 2.91
CA LYS A 465 -5.30 47.28 3.21
C LYS A 465 -4.92 48.09 1.96
N ILE A 466 -4.75 47.43 0.82
CA ILE A 466 -4.36 48.09 -0.44
C ILE A 466 -5.59 48.59 -1.18
N VAL A 467 -6.69 47.83 -1.19
CA VAL A 467 -7.82 48.04 -2.10
C VAL A 467 -9.01 48.72 -1.43
N LEU A 468 -9.27 48.49 -0.13
CA LEU A 468 -10.41 49.09 0.56
C LEU A 468 -10.10 50.53 0.97
N LYS A 469 -10.93 51.47 0.50
CA LYS A 469 -10.76 52.91 0.73
C LYS A 469 -11.53 53.43 1.95
N GLY A 470 -12.40 52.62 2.55
CA GLY A 470 -13.30 53.01 3.66
C GLY A 470 -12.64 53.04 5.06
N GLY A 471 -11.29 53.05 5.14
CA GLY A 471 -10.57 53.11 6.40
C GLY A 471 -10.47 51.76 7.13
N ARG A 472 -10.07 51.81 8.41
CA ARG A 472 -9.84 50.59 9.21
C ARG A 472 -11.11 49.82 9.52
N ALA A 473 -12.23 50.51 9.69
CA ALA A 473 -13.49 49.90 10.06
C ALA A 473 -14.00 48.91 8.99
N VAL A 474 -13.98 49.30 7.70
CA VAL A 474 -14.43 48.42 6.62
C VAL A 474 -13.50 47.19 6.47
N ILE A 475 -12.19 47.37 6.70
CA ILE A 475 -11.23 46.23 6.75
C ILE A 475 -11.59 45.30 7.89
N GLY A 476 -11.92 45.83 9.07
CA GLY A 476 -12.39 45.07 10.22
C GLY A 476 -13.66 44.27 9.92
N VAL A 477 -14.67 44.90 9.25
CA VAL A 477 -15.89 44.22 8.82
C VAL A 477 -15.58 43.08 7.83
N PHE A 478 -14.77 43.35 6.82
CA PHE A 478 -14.39 42.37 5.81
C PHE A 478 -13.70 41.15 6.39
N LEU A 479 -12.73 41.36 7.30
CA LEU A 479 -12.04 40.28 7.99
C LEU A 479 -12.94 39.52 8.94
N ALA A 480 -13.80 40.22 9.72
CA ALA A 480 -14.72 39.57 10.64
C ALA A 480 -15.73 38.67 9.91
N ASN A 481 -16.31 39.17 8.80
CA ASN A 481 -17.17 38.37 7.93
C ASN A 481 -16.45 37.10 7.44
N SER A 482 -15.20 37.23 7.00
CA SER A 482 -14.38 36.10 6.54
C SER A 482 -14.16 35.08 7.65
N VAL A 483 -13.80 35.52 8.89
CA VAL A 483 -13.64 34.66 10.05
C VAL A 483 -14.92 33.89 10.37
N VAL A 484 -16.04 34.57 10.45
CA VAL A 484 -17.35 33.94 10.79
C VAL A 484 -17.76 32.89 9.76
N ILE A 485 -17.55 33.16 8.47
CA ILE A 485 -17.81 32.16 7.42
C ILE A 485 -16.90 30.95 7.59
N ILE A 486 -15.61 31.15 7.81
CA ILE A 486 -14.66 30.05 8.03
C ILE A 486 -15.07 29.22 9.24
N GLU A 487 -15.38 29.86 10.38
CA GLU A 487 -15.82 29.16 11.60
C GLU A 487 -17.09 28.35 11.40
N ARG A 488 -18.09 28.93 10.69
CA ARG A 488 -19.33 28.25 10.37
C ARG A 488 -19.03 27.01 9.52
N MET A 489 -18.24 27.15 8.46
CA MET A 489 -17.91 26.06 7.56
C MET A 489 -17.06 24.97 8.24
N ILE A 490 -16.22 25.32 9.21
CA ILE A 490 -15.52 24.33 10.04
C ILE A 490 -16.50 23.58 10.92
N ARG A 491 -17.35 24.31 11.67
CA ARG A 491 -18.29 23.74 12.64
C ARG A 491 -19.31 22.81 11.99
N ASP A 492 -19.78 23.16 10.81
CA ASP A 492 -20.83 22.46 10.10
C ASP A 492 -20.28 21.32 9.19
N SER A 493 -19.04 20.86 9.43
CA SER A 493 -18.37 19.85 8.61
C SER A 493 -17.42 18.97 9.41
N ASP A 494 -16.92 17.93 8.74
CA ASP A 494 -15.91 16.99 9.26
C ASP A 494 -14.50 17.63 9.47
N LEU A 495 -14.35 18.93 9.18
CA LEU A 495 -13.17 19.71 9.57
C LEU A 495 -13.13 20.01 11.08
N ALA A 496 -14.28 20.02 11.77
CA ALA A 496 -14.36 20.35 13.19
C ALA A 496 -13.39 19.52 14.04
N PRO A 497 -13.42 18.19 14.00
CA PRO A 497 -12.53 17.36 14.84
C PRO A 497 -11.04 17.48 14.46
N LEU A 498 -10.73 17.95 13.24
CA LEU A 498 -9.36 18.16 12.79
C LEU A 498 -8.76 19.49 13.30
N LEU A 499 -9.61 20.53 13.43
CA LEU A 499 -9.19 21.90 13.74
C LEU A 499 -9.55 22.35 15.15
N GLU A 500 -10.21 21.51 15.98
CA GLU A 500 -10.66 21.86 17.34
C GLU A 500 -9.53 22.44 18.20
N GLY A 501 -8.35 21.81 18.21
CA GLY A 501 -7.17 22.27 18.94
C GLY A 501 -6.50 23.53 18.36
N ARG A 502 -6.94 24.02 17.19
CA ARG A 502 -6.29 25.11 16.44
C ARG A 502 -7.16 26.35 16.25
N MET A 503 -8.33 26.37 16.86
CA MET A 503 -9.29 27.49 16.74
C MET A 503 -8.75 28.82 17.32
N SER A 504 -7.72 28.76 18.18
CA SER A 504 -7.05 29.96 18.74
C SER A 504 -6.52 30.93 17.67
N MET A 505 -6.16 30.41 16.48
CA MET A 505 -5.75 31.19 15.33
C MET A 505 -6.91 32.09 14.83
N LEU A 506 -8.11 31.55 14.68
CA LEU A 506 -9.29 32.32 14.27
C LEU A 506 -9.67 33.36 15.32
N ASP A 507 -9.49 33.05 16.61
CA ASP A 507 -9.68 34.03 17.69
C ASP A 507 -8.73 35.23 17.58
N GLN A 508 -7.50 35.01 17.15
CA GLN A 508 -6.54 36.10 16.90
C GLN A 508 -7.01 36.99 15.76
N TRP A 509 -7.44 36.38 14.65
CA TRP A 509 -8.01 37.11 13.51
C TRP A 509 -9.28 37.86 13.89
N ARG A 510 -10.17 37.26 14.69
CA ARG A 510 -11.37 37.92 15.24
C ARG A 510 -11.01 39.13 16.10
N LYS A 511 -10.06 38.97 17.05
CA LYS A 511 -9.57 40.08 17.89
C LYS A 511 -8.97 41.21 17.06
N LYS A 512 -8.21 40.88 16.02
CA LYS A 512 -7.62 41.85 15.09
C LYS A 512 -8.71 42.63 14.33
N ALA A 513 -9.68 41.91 13.78
CA ALA A 513 -10.82 42.52 13.04
C ALA A 513 -11.65 43.43 13.95
N THR A 514 -11.99 42.96 15.14
CA THR A 514 -12.70 43.76 16.16
C THR A 514 -11.88 45.00 16.57
N GLY A 515 -10.58 44.84 16.77
CA GLY A 515 -9.68 45.94 17.10
C GLY A 515 -9.65 47.01 16.00
N MET A 516 -9.62 46.62 14.72
CA MET A 516 -9.71 47.56 13.59
C MET A 516 -11.03 48.28 13.54
N TYR A 517 -12.14 47.58 13.72
CA TYR A 517 -13.47 48.15 13.71
C TYR A 517 -13.71 49.11 14.87
N THR A 518 -13.33 48.75 16.08
CA THR A 518 -13.55 49.54 17.30
C THR A 518 -12.61 50.75 17.43
N MET A 519 -11.58 50.91 16.57
CA MET A 519 -10.76 52.12 16.56
C MET A 519 -11.58 53.39 16.33
N ASP A 520 -12.49 53.38 15.38
CA ASP A 520 -13.38 54.52 15.11
C ASP A 520 -14.28 54.83 16.32
N CYS A 521 -14.74 53.79 17.05
CA CYS A 521 -15.49 53.94 18.29
C CYS A 521 -14.68 54.57 19.44
N LYS A 522 -13.36 54.26 19.49
CA LYS A 522 -12.44 54.90 20.43
C LYS A 522 -12.30 56.40 20.19
N GLU A 523 -12.28 56.83 18.90
CA GLU A 523 -12.28 58.25 18.55
C GLU A 523 -13.54 58.92 19.03
N VAL A 524 -14.72 58.32 18.86
CA VAL A 524 -16.01 58.82 19.39
C VAL A 524 -15.93 58.93 20.94
N SER A 525 -15.36 57.94 21.60
CA SER A 525 -15.25 57.92 23.06
C SER A 525 -14.35 59.05 23.62
N THR A 526 -13.38 59.56 22.84
CA THR A 526 -12.48 60.63 23.31
C THR A 526 -13.24 61.91 23.67
N HIS A 527 -14.38 62.19 23.02
CA HIS A 527 -15.23 63.31 23.33
C HIS A 527 -15.90 63.24 24.71
N LEU A 528 -15.98 62.04 25.30
CA LEU A 528 -16.58 61.75 26.59
C LEU A 528 -15.58 61.75 27.75
N PHE A 529 -14.27 61.88 27.46
CA PHE A 529 -13.28 61.93 28.54
C PHE A 529 -13.30 63.27 29.26
N ASP A 530 -13.26 63.19 30.58
CA ASP A 530 -13.27 64.34 31.46
C ASP A 530 -11.87 64.97 31.53
N VAL A 531 -11.69 66.13 30.89
CA VAL A 531 -10.41 66.86 30.88
C VAL A 531 -10.46 68.02 31.90
N ILE A 532 -11.59 68.20 32.60
CA ILE A 532 -11.76 69.27 33.56
C ILE A 532 -11.18 68.80 34.90
N HIS A 533 -9.91 69.08 35.12
CA HIS A 533 -9.30 68.99 36.44
C HIS A 533 -9.82 70.15 37.30
N THR A 534 -10.92 69.92 38.03
CA THR A 534 -11.30 70.84 39.11
C THR A 534 -10.26 70.78 40.22
N SER A 535 -9.32 71.69 40.18
CA SER A 535 -8.28 71.86 41.24
C SER A 535 -8.85 72.36 42.58
N LYS A 536 -10.15 72.47 42.73
CA LYS A 536 -10.81 72.83 43.99
C LYS A 536 -12.18 72.10 44.06
N ALA A 537 -12.18 71.00 44.68
CA ALA A 537 -13.21 70.32 45.48
C ALA A 537 -13.14 68.81 45.21
N ARG A 538 -12.58 68.09 46.15
CA ARG A 538 -12.78 66.66 46.34
C ARG A 538 -14.27 66.49 46.65
N PRO A 539 -15.10 65.88 45.86
CA PRO A 539 -16.46 65.59 46.30
C PRO A 539 -16.33 64.48 47.35
N GLN A 540 -16.80 64.77 48.55
CA GLN A 540 -17.18 63.74 49.50
C GLN A 540 -18.16 62.80 48.82
N SER A 541 -17.99 61.51 49.09
CA SER A 541 -18.84 60.40 48.62
C SER A 541 -20.33 60.70 48.84
N GLY A 542 -21.02 61.01 47.77
CA GLY A 542 -22.46 61.23 47.73
C GLY A 542 -22.82 61.78 46.34
N GLN A 543 -23.79 61.21 45.67
CA GLN A 543 -24.34 61.63 44.38
C GLN A 543 -24.52 63.15 44.28
N ALA A 544 -23.51 63.84 43.74
CA ALA A 544 -23.65 65.25 43.41
C ALA A 544 -24.52 65.35 42.15
N ASP A 545 -25.70 65.98 42.28
CA ASP A 545 -26.63 66.27 41.18
C ASP A 545 -25.95 67.12 40.09
N SER A 546 -26.23 66.84 38.81
CA SER A 546 -25.66 67.53 37.64
C SER A 546 -25.75 69.05 37.77
N ALA A 547 -26.85 69.57 38.31
CA ALA A 547 -27.04 70.99 38.59
C ALA A 547 -26.03 71.59 39.55
N SER A 548 -25.67 70.85 40.58
CA SER A 548 -24.67 71.30 41.60
C SER A 548 -23.25 71.32 41.04
N ILE A 549 -22.88 70.36 40.20
CA ILE A 549 -21.60 70.30 39.51
C ILE A 549 -21.45 71.48 38.55
N LEU A 550 -22.49 71.82 37.79
CA LEU A 550 -22.50 72.91 36.81
C LEU A 550 -22.44 74.30 37.46
N LYS A 551 -22.96 74.46 38.66
CA LYS A 551 -22.86 75.76 39.39
C LYS A 551 -21.41 76.11 39.75
N GLY A 552 -20.54 75.12 39.95
CA GLY A 552 -19.13 75.29 40.24
C GLY A 552 -18.21 75.52 39.05
N LEU A 553 -18.70 75.37 37.79
CA LEU A 553 -17.94 75.48 36.55
C LEU A 553 -17.96 76.89 35.97
N SER A 554 -16.80 77.32 35.39
CA SER A 554 -16.71 78.56 34.63
C SER A 554 -17.55 78.53 33.34
N SER A 555 -17.90 79.72 32.77
CA SER A 555 -18.61 79.80 31.49
C SER A 555 -17.86 79.10 30.39
N ARG A 556 -16.52 79.18 30.36
CA ARG A 556 -15.67 78.51 29.39
C ARG A 556 -15.74 76.98 29.48
N ASP A 557 -15.80 76.46 30.72
CA ASP A 557 -15.92 75.02 30.92
C ASP A 557 -17.29 74.51 30.48
N LYS A 558 -18.36 75.26 30.69
CA LYS A 558 -19.71 74.97 30.22
C LYS A 558 -19.80 74.96 28.69
N ASP A 559 -19.14 75.90 28.02
CA ASP A 559 -19.09 75.93 26.55
C ASP A 559 -18.20 74.78 25.99
N ASN A 560 -17.15 74.40 26.68
CA ASN A 560 -16.35 73.22 26.37
C ASN A 560 -17.19 71.92 26.47
N ILE A 561 -18.01 71.78 27.51
CA ILE A 561 -18.88 70.63 27.70
C ILE A 561 -19.95 70.57 26.58
N LYS A 562 -20.54 71.70 26.22
CA LYS A 562 -21.48 71.78 25.07
C LYS A 562 -20.79 71.34 23.76
N GLY A 563 -19.54 71.84 23.55
CA GLY A 563 -18.74 71.46 22.40
C GLY A 563 -18.46 69.93 22.34
N LYS A 564 -18.16 69.32 23.49
CA LYS A 564 -17.98 67.89 23.61
C LYS A 564 -19.24 67.10 23.29
N PHE A 565 -20.41 67.48 23.77
CA PHE A 565 -21.67 66.87 23.40
C PHE A 565 -21.95 66.99 21.89
N GLN A 566 -21.71 68.17 21.30
CA GLN A 566 -21.90 68.36 19.86
C GLN A 566 -20.93 67.50 19.04
N ALA A 567 -19.64 67.45 19.40
CA ALA A 567 -18.65 66.63 18.74
C ALA A 567 -18.99 65.14 18.86
N PHE A 568 -19.38 64.70 20.08
CA PHE A 568 -19.85 63.34 20.28
C PHE A 568 -21.07 63.01 19.40
N ASN A 569 -22.11 63.87 19.42
CA ASN A 569 -23.33 63.62 18.64
C ASN A 569 -22.97 63.46 17.13
N ALA A 570 -22.18 64.38 16.56
CA ALA A 570 -21.77 64.33 15.17
C ALA A 570 -21.00 63.05 14.85
N SER A 571 -19.95 62.71 15.62
CA SER A 571 -19.15 61.51 15.39
C SER A 571 -19.94 60.22 15.65
N PHE A 572 -20.83 60.19 16.62
CA PHE A 572 -21.71 59.05 16.91
C PHE A 572 -22.72 58.81 15.81
N ASP A 573 -23.42 59.87 15.34
CA ASP A 573 -24.38 59.77 14.25
C ASP A 573 -23.72 59.28 12.96
N GLU A 574 -22.50 59.76 12.66
CA GLU A 574 -21.71 59.33 11.52
C GLU A 574 -21.29 57.84 11.66
N MET A 575 -20.85 57.44 12.84
CA MET A 575 -20.53 56.06 13.16
C MET A 575 -21.74 55.14 12.98
N VAL A 576 -22.90 55.51 13.54
CA VAL A 576 -24.17 54.77 13.39
C VAL A 576 -24.57 54.65 11.93
N SER A 577 -24.47 55.76 11.18
CA SER A 577 -24.77 55.76 9.73
C SER A 577 -23.85 54.82 8.97
N ARG A 578 -22.52 54.89 9.20
CA ARG A 578 -21.54 53.97 8.60
C ARG A 578 -21.81 52.53 8.97
N HIS A 579 -22.11 52.22 10.25
CA HIS A 579 -22.43 50.86 10.69
C HIS A 579 -23.58 50.26 9.84
N LYS A 580 -24.62 51.05 9.56
CA LYS A 580 -25.79 50.62 8.78
C LYS A 580 -25.47 50.38 7.29
N THR A 581 -24.46 51.03 6.74
CA THR A 581 -24.05 50.85 5.33
C THR A 581 -23.19 49.62 5.12
N TYR A 582 -22.57 49.07 6.16
CA TYR A 582 -21.73 47.88 6.04
C TYR A 582 -22.55 46.60 5.84
N ASN A 583 -22.11 45.76 4.92
CA ASN A 583 -22.71 44.44 4.69
C ASN A 583 -22.05 43.41 5.61
N MET A 584 -22.68 43.21 6.76
CA MET A 584 -22.17 42.32 7.80
C MET A 584 -23.01 41.05 7.87
N GLU A 585 -22.33 39.90 8.06
CA GLU A 585 -22.96 38.68 8.53
C GLU A 585 -23.67 38.94 9.86
N ARG A 586 -24.78 38.25 10.11
CA ARG A 586 -25.62 38.49 11.30
C ARG A 586 -24.82 38.41 12.61
N GLU A 587 -23.94 37.42 12.73
CA GLU A 587 -23.10 37.20 13.91
C GLU A 587 -22.10 38.35 14.09
N VAL A 588 -21.51 38.83 12.99
CA VAL A 588 -20.58 39.97 12.99
C VAL A 588 -21.26 41.23 13.43
N ARG A 589 -22.48 41.50 12.88
CA ARG A 589 -23.28 42.67 13.25
C ARG A 589 -23.62 42.67 14.73
N GLN A 590 -24.09 41.54 15.27
CA GLN A 590 -24.39 41.38 16.70
C GLN A 590 -23.16 41.56 17.58
N MET A 591 -22.01 41.00 17.18
CA MET A 591 -20.74 41.14 17.91
C MET A 591 -20.33 42.61 17.97
N PHE A 592 -20.26 43.30 16.83
CA PHE A 592 -19.82 44.69 16.79
C PHE A 592 -20.82 45.63 17.47
N ALA A 593 -22.13 45.42 17.32
CA ALA A 593 -23.15 46.20 18.03
C ALA A 593 -22.94 46.09 19.55
N ARG A 594 -22.73 44.88 20.06
CA ARG A 594 -22.45 44.66 21.49
C ARG A 594 -21.17 45.36 21.94
N ASP A 595 -20.07 45.23 21.16
CA ASP A 595 -18.77 45.83 21.51
C ASP A 595 -18.88 47.37 21.53
N ILE A 596 -19.57 47.98 20.55
CA ILE A 596 -19.85 49.41 20.48
C ILE A 596 -20.65 49.84 21.73
N GLN A 597 -21.73 49.13 22.02
CA GLN A 597 -22.59 49.43 23.16
C GLN A 597 -21.84 49.36 24.50
N GLN A 598 -21.09 48.25 24.70
CA GLN A 598 -20.30 48.06 25.90
C GLN A 598 -19.21 49.11 26.07
N MET A 599 -18.65 49.65 25.02
CA MET A 599 -17.62 50.68 25.05
C MET A 599 -18.21 52.07 25.27
N LEU A 600 -19.25 52.45 24.55
CA LEU A 600 -19.72 53.82 24.51
C LEU A 600 -20.83 54.11 25.51
N GLU A 601 -21.78 53.22 25.74
CA GLU A 601 -22.95 53.46 26.59
C GLU A 601 -22.57 53.78 28.04
N PRO A 602 -21.65 53.06 28.73
CA PRO A 602 -21.25 53.39 30.09
C PRO A 602 -20.52 54.73 30.18
N LEU A 603 -19.72 55.09 29.16
CA LEU A 603 -19.02 56.36 29.09
C LEU A 603 -20.00 57.53 28.88
N TYR A 604 -20.94 57.35 27.95
CA TYR A 604 -21.97 58.33 27.71
C TYR A 604 -22.87 58.55 28.91
N ASN A 605 -23.37 57.49 29.52
CA ASN A 605 -24.24 57.56 30.69
C ASN A 605 -23.54 58.30 31.86
N ARG A 606 -22.24 58.00 32.09
CA ARG A 606 -21.44 58.70 33.10
C ARG A 606 -21.25 60.19 32.78
N PHE A 607 -20.98 60.53 31.51
CA PHE A 607 -20.81 61.89 31.06
C PHE A 607 -22.14 62.66 31.10
N TRP A 608 -23.27 62.01 30.69
CA TRP A 608 -24.60 62.54 30.76
C TRP A 608 -25.03 62.80 32.21
N ASP A 609 -24.83 61.86 33.13
CA ASP A 609 -25.17 62.03 34.53
C ASP A 609 -24.54 63.30 35.13
N ARG A 610 -23.33 63.61 34.72
CA ARG A 610 -22.61 64.77 35.24
C ARG A 610 -23.00 66.08 34.60
N TYR A 611 -23.36 66.10 33.31
CA TYR A 611 -23.35 67.34 32.56
C TYR A 611 -24.62 67.59 31.72
N HIS A 612 -25.66 66.76 31.73
CA HIS A 612 -26.82 66.89 30.87
C HIS A 612 -27.60 68.22 31.07
N GLU A 613 -27.63 68.80 32.28
CA GLU A 613 -28.30 70.07 32.54
C GLU A 613 -27.58 71.29 31.94
N VAL A 614 -26.38 71.14 31.32
CA VAL A 614 -25.68 72.22 30.64
C VAL A 614 -26.56 72.89 29.58
N ASP A 615 -27.49 72.16 29.04
CA ASP A 615 -28.43 72.58 27.99
C ASP A 615 -29.83 73.05 28.53
N LYS A 616 -30.00 72.93 29.86
CA LYS A 616 -31.28 73.28 30.53
C LYS A 616 -32.51 72.66 29.87
N GLY A 617 -32.39 71.40 29.41
CA GLY A 617 -33.48 70.67 28.77
C GLY A 617 -33.89 71.17 27.36
N LYS A 618 -33.11 72.06 26.72
CA LYS A 618 -33.41 72.60 25.39
C LYS A 618 -33.11 71.67 24.21
N GLY A 619 -32.43 70.56 24.43
CA GLY A 619 -32.02 69.57 23.41
C GLY A 619 -31.09 70.11 22.31
N LYS A 620 -30.54 71.33 22.50
CA LYS A 620 -29.69 71.95 21.46
C LYS A 620 -28.29 71.35 21.36
N HIS A 621 -27.72 70.90 22.52
CA HIS A 621 -26.39 70.35 22.61
C HIS A 621 -26.44 68.88 23.09
N VAL A 622 -27.29 68.55 24.04
CA VAL A 622 -27.54 67.20 24.53
C VAL A 622 -28.67 66.59 23.71
N LYS A 623 -28.31 65.92 22.59
CA LYS A 623 -29.23 65.32 21.64
C LYS A 623 -29.94 64.07 22.17
N TYR A 624 -29.24 63.25 22.90
CA TYR A 624 -29.71 61.98 23.42
C TYR A 624 -29.85 62.01 24.93
N ASP A 625 -30.97 61.52 25.46
CA ASP A 625 -31.03 61.06 26.84
C ASP A 625 -30.57 59.59 26.93
N LYS A 626 -30.54 59.03 28.13
CA LYS A 626 -30.08 57.63 28.33
C LYS A 626 -30.95 56.61 27.61
N SER A 627 -32.27 56.87 27.52
CA SER A 627 -33.20 55.98 26.87
C SER A 627 -33.06 56.09 25.34
N ALA A 628 -32.93 57.31 24.83
CA ALA A 628 -32.76 57.57 23.40
C ALA A 628 -31.43 56.96 22.86
N ILE A 629 -30.32 57.11 23.58
CA ILE A 629 -29.05 56.51 23.14
C ILE A 629 -29.07 54.98 23.21
N ALA A 630 -29.71 54.40 24.25
CA ALA A 630 -29.91 52.95 24.34
C ALA A 630 -30.77 52.44 23.16
N ALA A 631 -31.83 53.18 22.77
CA ALA A 631 -32.64 52.85 21.61
C ALA A 631 -31.83 52.89 20.31
N VAL A 632 -30.90 53.87 20.15
CA VAL A 632 -30.01 53.92 18.98
C VAL A 632 -29.08 52.70 18.94
N PHE A 633 -28.48 52.29 20.08
CA PHE A 633 -27.67 51.08 20.13
C PHE A 633 -28.43 49.84 19.71
N MET A 634 -29.72 49.72 20.08
CA MET A 634 -30.58 48.61 19.66
C MET A 634 -30.82 48.58 18.13
N THR A 635 -30.67 49.70 17.44
CA THR A 635 -30.79 49.75 15.95
C THR A 635 -29.53 49.25 15.23
N LEU A 636 -28.43 48.96 15.95
CA LEU A 636 -27.19 48.44 15.39
C LEU A 636 -27.23 46.93 15.22
N TYR A 637 -28.09 46.23 15.95
CA TYR A 637 -28.25 44.78 15.91
C TYR A 637 -29.00 44.29 14.62
#